data_3b4940104738a3e0fdacdaacb4e56959
#
_entry.id   3b4940104738a3e0fdacdaacb4e56959
#
_cell.length_a   1.000
_cell.length_b   1.000
_cell.length_c   1.000
_cell.angle_alpha   90.00
_cell.angle_beta   90.00
_cell.angle_gamma   90.00
#
_symmetry.space_group_name_H-M   'P 1'
#
loop_
_entity.id
_entity.type
_entity.pdbx_description
1 polymer ?
#
loop_
_entity_poly.entity_id
_entity_poly.type
_entity_poly.pdbx_seq_one_letter_code
_entity_poly.pdbx_strand_id
1 'polypeptide(L)'
;MIWRGFSRKTGLRFTTFLLLIPLAVVAVLQLSPKQPQIVEHESNYAIHVRQDFNQPAFYPVGQIPSANLYKPLANWVGRLILPTKQQLQDNSDWVWMEVQHAPPTAQNVVGNIVRLEWKKKEDLLAFVQAVTQDVNFTPEVIQSQKKGNIHPSRLNGVRNVGMLRSLAGANPNDDTIVALDSNTIITESGNESILQIEREPVLVTGRFYGLVKIIKPIQFDSKSSFKKQKQYSDYFLVQHYNHVSNKFDGIQETIRIPQQVIDTRNFAPSTVRQIEKSPANQDGWYIYGAKDANGVFIVGAIAPRSLFEIQPNQTITGEELGLDYITIKNWQNTEKNKGKFNTVLLTSQETQNNQSISKWQEGDKAILLHLFGGIGGRKAEPVGIPYTITGHFAFGIAEVVRDEFTNQLRFEIKYHQIYAHNPDGIIAGTHTWADYMGNLQRGWLATRPVSDILIKFEPVTQDYDFNGIKLSPLNQFQQQLQITMARYRLGDGTGGAMVSPATSCVQDSSQALYAAILAIKNQVATTPQIQTWLNANPNHPQTLRFQQLVELGKSLEKQLAPLGIVRADWKSQASILAGTGKGKTKLFKDGSIWAGLTTWRTIMPRQVHDDLAGIFLKHGATMQILRTNQVGGSQADISPIAPTIFFGQIQIPFTHIAPLPIILNRVLASLAIPTFQDWLVVVAMLVTYSVIALYYGFKFNFLQIQIWSATWIDKCLLILRCLFMPAIVEELFFRVFLLPHPIEITNYFHWVLWGFLSLSLFILYHPLNAKTFFKAGFPTFYHPVFMSLAALLGITCTIAYALTGSLGVVVLIHWIVVVVWLIILGGIAKLEIKNQKFPNTKV
;
A
#
# COMPACT_ATOMS: atom_id res chain seq x y z
N MET A 1 22.25 -39.12 -20.66
CA MET A 1 23.52 -38.97 -21.39
C MET A 1 23.63 -37.70 -22.25
N ILE A 2 22.58 -36.89 -22.38
CA ILE A 2 22.66 -35.49 -22.87
C ILE A 2 23.55 -34.63 -21.96
N TRP A 3 23.86 -35.07 -20.74
CA TRP A 3 24.73 -34.43 -19.76
C TRP A 3 26.24 -34.63 -19.96
N ARG A 4 26.70 -35.44 -20.93
CA ARG A 4 28.16 -35.59 -21.18
C ARG A 4 28.74 -34.51 -22.09
N GLY A 5 27.93 -33.67 -22.72
CA GLY A 5 28.38 -32.45 -23.39
C GLY A 5 28.54 -31.24 -22.48
N PHE A 6 27.88 -31.23 -21.35
CA PHE A 6 28.19 -30.35 -20.21
C PHE A 6 29.29 -31.05 -19.39
N SER A 7 30.43 -30.44 -19.26
CA SER A 7 31.38 -30.97 -18.24
C SER A 7 30.58 -31.02 -16.92
N ARG A 8 30.76 -32.11 -16.14
CA ARG A 8 30.10 -32.25 -14.83
C ARG A 8 30.19 -30.96 -13.99
N LYS A 9 31.25 -30.16 -14.22
CA LYS A 9 31.49 -28.87 -13.57
C LYS A 9 30.58 -27.74 -14.09
N THR A 10 30.15 -27.75 -15.35
CA THR A 10 29.30 -26.63 -15.92
C THR A 10 27.82 -26.90 -15.70
N GLY A 11 27.35 -28.12 -15.82
CA GLY A 11 25.97 -28.52 -15.49
C GLY A 11 25.71 -28.40 -13.98
N LEU A 12 26.68 -28.80 -13.15
CA LEU A 12 26.59 -28.63 -11.69
C LEU A 12 26.57 -27.15 -11.29
N ARG A 13 27.30 -26.26 -11.99
CA ARG A 13 27.30 -24.80 -11.73
C ARG A 13 26.01 -24.13 -12.14
N PHE A 14 25.34 -24.59 -13.20
CA PHE A 14 24.07 -23.98 -13.65
C PHE A 14 22.87 -24.46 -12.84
N THR A 15 22.81 -25.77 -12.48
CA THR A 15 21.83 -26.30 -11.53
C THR A 15 22.09 -25.78 -10.11
N THR A 16 23.35 -25.60 -9.72
CA THR A 16 23.68 -24.98 -8.43
C THR A 16 23.28 -23.49 -8.44
N PHE A 17 23.41 -22.78 -9.56
CA PHE A 17 23.00 -21.38 -9.67
C PHE A 17 21.46 -21.23 -9.63
N LEU A 18 20.70 -22.11 -10.27
CA LEU A 18 19.23 -22.13 -10.22
C LEU A 18 18.67 -22.63 -8.87
N LEU A 19 19.39 -23.48 -8.16
CA LEU A 19 19.05 -23.89 -6.79
C LEU A 19 19.59 -22.92 -5.73
N LEU A 20 20.64 -22.14 -6.04
CA LEU A 20 21.16 -21.11 -5.13
C LEU A 20 20.27 -19.87 -5.05
N ILE A 21 19.45 -19.57 -6.06
CA ILE A 21 18.51 -18.46 -5.98
C ILE A 21 17.43 -18.73 -4.91
N PRO A 22 16.66 -19.83 -4.92
CA PRO A 22 15.73 -20.11 -3.83
C PRO A 22 16.43 -20.44 -2.50
N LEU A 23 17.61 -21.07 -2.52
CA LEU A 23 18.41 -21.29 -1.30
C LEU A 23 19.01 -19.99 -0.77
N ALA A 24 19.44 -19.07 -1.61
CA ALA A 24 19.88 -17.75 -1.18
C ALA A 24 18.70 -16.91 -0.64
N VAL A 25 17.52 -17.01 -1.25
CA VAL A 25 16.28 -16.41 -0.73
C VAL A 25 15.91 -17.04 0.62
N VAL A 26 15.97 -18.37 0.73
CA VAL A 26 15.71 -19.08 2.00
C VAL A 26 16.81 -18.81 3.03
N ALA A 27 18.08 -18.75 2.64
CA ALA A 27 19.20 -18.42 3.54
C ALA A 27 19.18 -16.94 3.97
N VAL A 28 18.78 -16.02 3.09
CA VAL A 28 18.55 -14.60 3.44
C VAL A 28 17.33 -14.47 4.35
N LEU A 29 16.31 -15.28 4.18
CA LEU A 29 15.16 -15.36 5.09
C LEU A 29 15.49 -16.08 6.41
N GLN A 30 16.51 -16.96 6.43
CA GLN A 30 16.99 -17.65 7.65
C GLN A 30 18.19 -16.98 8.31
N LEU A 31 18.90 -16.07 7.66
CA LEU A 31 19.82 -15.14 8.29
C LEU A 31 19.03 -14.06 9.02
N SER A 32 18.16 -14.50 9.92
CA SER A 32 17.73 -13.64 11.02
C SER A 32 19.01 -13.14 11.69
N PRO A 33 19.20 -11.83 11.82
CA PRO A 33 20.27 -11.33 12.68
C PRO A 33 20.17 -12.07 14.00
N LYS A 34 21.31 -12.51 14.56
CA LYS A 34 21.36 -13.10 15.90
C LYS A 34 20.34 -12.40 16.76
N GLN A 35 19.35 -13.14 17.30
CA GLN A 35 18.34 -12.52 18.14
C GLN A 35 19.08 -11.66 19.14
N PRO A 36 18.91 -10.34 19.12
CA PRO A 36 19.52 -9.51 20.16
C PRO A 36 19.00 -10.09 21.46
N GLN A 37 19.87 -10.22 22.45
CA GLN A 37 19.47 -10.59 23.80
C GLN A 37 18.22 -9.77 24.13
N ILE A 38 17.15 -10.45 24.58
CA ILE A 38 15.91 -9.80 24.96
C ILE A 38 16.24 -8.93 26.15
N VAL A 39 16.66 -7.71 25.90
CA VAL A 39 16.72 -6.66 26.91
C VAL A 39 15.29 -6.16 26.94
N GLU A 40 14.65 -6.14 28.11
CA GLU A 40 13.37 -5.45 28.31
C GLU A 40 13.63 -3.96 28.06
N HIS A 41 13.45 -3.54 26.82
CA HIS A 41 13.56 -2.13 26.44
C HIS A 41 12.20 -1.48 26.70
N GLU A 42 12.27 -0.33 27.32
CA GLU A 42 11.15 0.56 27.42
C GLU A 42 10.68 0.96 25.99
N SER A 43 9.37 1.01 25.74
CA SER A 43 8.83 1.42 24.48
C SER A 43 9.04 2.92 24.22
N ASN A 44 9.13 3.35 22.96
CA ASN A 44 9.17 4.77 22.60
C ASN A 44 7.94 5.51 23.13
N TYR A 45 6.76 4.89 23.10
CA TYR A 45 5.56 5.45 23.69
C TYR A 45 5.77 5.74 25.19
N ALA A 46 6.30 4.81 25.98
CA ALA A 46 6.52 5.01 27.41
C ALA A 46 7.52 6.16 27.70
N ILE A 47 8.52 6.36 26.81
CA ILE A 47 9.46 7.48 26.90
C ILE A 47 8.75 8.81 26.63
N HIS A 48 7.89 8.84 25.60
CA HIS A 48 7.16 10.05 25.18
C HIS A 48 6.16 10.51 26.25
N VAL A 49 5.37 9.60 26.78
CA VAL A 49 4.32 9.95 27.75
C VAL A 49 4.83 10.47 29.09
N ARG A 50 6.12 10.30 29.40
CA ARG A 50 6.72 10.87 30.61
C ARG A 50 6.96 12.39 30.55
N GLN A 51 6.92 12.95 29.34
CA GLN A 51 7.08 14.40 29.19
C GLN A 51 5.80 15.09 29.64
N ASP A 52 5.95 16.17 30.44
CA ASP A 52 4.81 16.93 30.98
C ASP A 52 3.83 17.36 29.88
N PHE A 53 4.36 17.89 28.77
CA PHE A 53 3.56 18.34 27.63
C PHE A 53 2.91 17.21 26.82
N ASN A 54 3.15 15.93 27.17
CA ASN A 54 2.46 14.78 26.60
C ASN A 54 1.45 14.18 27.58
N GLN A 55 1.30 14.77 28.77
CA GLN A 55 0.32 14.35 29.75
C GLN A 55 -1.00 15.11 29.58
N PRO A 56 -2.16 14.45 29.57
CA PRO A 56 -3.46 15.13 29.46
C PRO A 56 -3.68 16.22 30.52
N ALA A 57 -3.23 15.96 31.74
CA ALA A 57 -3.36 16.91 32.86
C ALA A 57 -2.56 18.22 32.67
N PHE A 58 -1.61 18.27 31.75
CA PHE A 58 -0.85 19.47 31.41
C PHE A 58 -1.72 20.55 30.76
N TYR A 59 -2.87 20.17 30.23
CA TYR A 59 -3.78 21.01 29.46
C TYR A 59 -5.13 21.21 30.17
N PRO A 60 -5.24 22.14 31.12
CA PRO A 60 -6.51 22.39 31.81
C PRO A 60 -7.63 22.72 30.83
N VAL A 61 -8.79 22.10 30.98
CA VAL A 61 -9.91 22.25 30.05
C VAL A 61 -10.43 23.69 30.00
N GLY A 62 -10.34 24.41 31.12
CA GLY A 62 -10.74 25.82 31.24
C GLY A 62 -9.82 26.82 30.53
N GLN A 63 -8.66 26.41 30.04
CA GLN A 63 -7.74 27.28 29.29
C GLN A 63 -8.14 27.30 27.78
N ILE A 64 -9.04 28.25 27.47
CA ILE A 64 -9.57 28.43 26.11
C ILE A 64 -8.77 29.52 25.41
N PRO A 65 -8.20 29.29 24.22
CA PRO A 65 -7.52 30.31 23.45
C PRO A 65 -8.52 31.31 22.83
N SER A 66 -8.03 32.49 22.43
CA SER A 66 -8.85 33.50 21.76
C SER A 66 -9.43 32.93 20.45
N ALA A 67 -10.76 33.01 20.28
CA ALA A 67 -11.47 32.53 19.08
C ALA A 67 -11.09 33.28 17.80
N ASN A 68 -10.51 34.48 17.92
CA ASN A 68 -10.00 35.24 16.77
C ASN A 68 -8.66 34.70 16.24
N LEU A 69 -7.89 33.97 17.06
CA LEU A 69 -6.57 33.45 16.72
C LEU A 69 -6.60 31.94 16.50
N TYR A 70 -7.51 31.25 17.16
CA TYR A 70 -7.60 29.77 17.14
C TYR A 70 -9.03 29.32 16.92
N LYS A 71 -9.17 28.20 16.24
CA LYS A 71 -10.46 27.54 16.01
C LYS A 71 -10.46 26.17 16.70
N PRO A 72 -11.61 25.67 17.15
CA PRO A 72 -11.70 24.28 17.62
C PRO A 72 -11.51 23.29 16.47
N LEU A 73 -10.95 22.12 16.75
CA LEU A 73 -10.72 21.08 15.75
C LEU A 73 -12.01 20.43 15.22
N ALA A 74 -13.03 20.38 16.07
CA ALA A 74 -14.35 19.86 15.75
C ALA A 74 -15.37 20.38 16.78
N ASN A 75 -16.66 20.19 16.49
CA ASN A 75 -17.73 20.50 17.45
C ASN A 75 -17.57 19.74 18.78
N TRP A 76 -17.13 18.47 18.69
CA TRP A 76 -16.85 17.65 19.85
C TRP A 76 -15.41 17.15 19.82
N VAL A 77 -14.65 17.47 20.85
CA VAL A 77 -13.29 16.94 21.06
C VAL A 77 -13.19 16.44 22.48
N GLY A 78 -12.60 15.28 22.68
CA GLY A 78 -12.40 14.73 23.99
C GLY A 78 -11.41 13.59 24.04
N ARG A 79 -11.12 13.16 25.26
CA ARG A 79 -10.20 12.06 25.57
C ARG A 79 -10.98 10.81 25.90
N LEU A 80 -10.69 9.73 25.22
CA LEU A 80 -11.30 8.43 25.48
C LEU A 80 -10.70 7.80 26.73
N ILE A 81 -11.56 7.18 27.51
CA ILE A 81 -11.20 6.46 28.74
C ILE A 81 -11.83 5.07 28.67
N LEU A 82 -11.02 4.03 28.75
CA LEU A 82 -11.52 2.67 28.73
C LEU A 82 -12.23 2.34 30.06
N PRO A 83 -13.49 1.91 30.03
CA PRO A 83 -14.19 1.47 31.23
C PRO A 83 -13.48 0.30 31.93
N THR A 84 -13.57 0.24 33.25
CA THR A 84 -13.06 -0.89 34.02
C THR A 84 -13.86 -2.16 33.75
N LYS A 85 -13.27 -3.33 34.03
CA LYS A 85 -13.94 -4.63 33.83
C LYS A 85 -15.25 -4.74 34.63
N GLN A 86 -15.32 -4.09 35.79
CA GLN A 86 -16.53 -4.06 36.62
C GLN A 86 -17.67 -3.22 36.05
N GLN A 87 -17.34 -2.20 35.26
CA GLN A 87 -18.30 -1.33 34.58
C GLN A 87 -18.84 -1.95 33.28
N LEU A 88 -18.13 -2.91 32.71
CA LEU A 88 -18.49 -3.59 31.48
C LEU A 88 -19.46 -4.77 31.73
N GLN A 89 -20.60 -4.52 32.34
CA GLN A 89 -21.60 -5.54 32.63
C GLN A 89 -22.54 -5.82 31.45
N ASP A 90 -22.71 -4.88 30.56
CA ASP A 90 -23.53 -5.00 29.36
C ASP A 90 -22.69 -5.45 28.14
N ASN A 91 -23.37 -6.01 27.15
CA ASN A 91 -22.72 -6.48 25.90
C ASN A 91 -22.57 -5.37 24.85
N SER A 92 -22.90 -4.12 25.19
CA SER A 92 -22.79 -3.00 24.23
C SER A 92 -21.37 -2.42 24.17
N ASP A 93 -20.95 -1.97 23.00
CA ASP A 93 -19.66 -1.31 22.79
C ASP A 93 -19.76 0.19 23.09
N TRP A 94 -19.26 0.59 24.25
CA TRP A 94 -19.26 1.98 24.72
C TRP A 94 -17.99 2.28 25.54
N VAL A 95 -17.66 3.56 25.67
CA VAL A 95 -16.51 4.04 26.47
C VAL A 95 -16.89 5.31 27.22
N TRP A 96 -16.04 5.71 28.18
CA TRP A 96 -16.09 7.04 28.75
C TRP A 96 -15.34 8.03 27.86
N MET A 97 -15.82 9.30 27.84
CA MET A 97 -15.14 10.40 27.16
C MET A 97 -15.11 11.62 28.10
N GLU A 98 -13.91 12.09 28.41
CA GLU A 98 -13.73 13.41 29.01
C GLU A 98 -13.92 14.48 27.93
N VAL A 99 -14.97 15.25 28.02
CA VAL A 99 -15.30 16.29 27.03
C VAL A 99 -14.37 17.47 27.20
N GLN A 100 -13.55 17.75 26.19
CA GLN A 100 -12.58 18.85 26.22
C GLN A 100 -13.02 20.06 25.39
N HIS A 101 -13.93 19.86 24.44
CA HIS A 101 -14.63 20.91 23.68
C HIS A 101 -16.01 20.40 23.28
N ALA A 102 -16.99 21.27 23.30
CA ALA A 102 -18.37 21.00 22.91
C ALA A 102 -18.96 22.19 22.14
N PRO A 103 -20.02 21.99 21.34
CA PRO A 103 -20.72 23.10 20.68
C PRO A 103 -21.35 24.06 21.72
N PRO A 104 -21.67 25.29 21.32
CA PRO A 104 -22.23 26.30 22.25
C PRO A 104 -23.46 25.85 23.02
N THR A 105 -24.27 24.95 22.46
CA THR A 105 -25.46 24.37 23.07
C THR A 105 -25.21 23.35 24.16
N ALA A 106 -23.97 22.89 24.31
CA ALA A 106 -23.57 21.82 25.25
C ALA A 106 -22.32 22.18 26.08
N GLN A 107 -22.06 23.48 26.30
CA GLN A 107 -20.87 23.90 27.04
C GLN A 107 -20.86 23.41 28.51
N ASN A 108 -22.05 23.13 29.08
CA ASN A 108 -22.20 22.63 30.45
C ASN A 108 -21.56 21.26 30.68
N VAL A 109 -21.27 20.47 29.63
CA VAL A 109 -20.61 19.16 29.77
C VAL A 109 -19.09 19.21 29.58
N VAL A 110 -18.53 20.37 29.24
CA VAL A 110 -17.08 20.53 29.07
C VAL A 110 -16.37 20.34 30.42
N GLY A 111 -15.37 19.46 30.45
CA GLY A 111 -14.67 19.02 31.66
C GLY A 111 -15.31 17.82 32.36
N ASN A 112 -16.50 17.40 31.96
CA ASN A 112 -17.17 16.24 32.51
C ASN A 112 -16.78 14.95 31.76
N ILE A 113 -16.89 13.83 32.46
CA ILE A 113 -16.78 12.49 31.86
C ILE A 113 -18.19 12.01 31.52
N VAL A 114 -18.44 11.76 30.26
CA VAL A 114 -19.73 11.32 29.74
C VAL A 114 -19.61 9.95 29.07
N ARG A 115 -20.72 9.25 28.93
CA ARG A 115 -20.75 7.98 28.18
C ARG A 115 -20.78 8.28 26.67
N LEU A 116 -19.91 7.61 25.89
CA LEU A 116 -19.91 7.63 24.44
C LEU A 116 -20.36 6.26 23.94
N GLU A 117 -21.43 6.23 23.16
CA GLU A 117 -22.00 5.00 22.60
C GLU A 117 -22.48 5.15 21.15
N TRP A 118 -22.78 4.03 20.51
CA TRP A 118 -23.35 4.00 19.17
C TRP A 118 -24.85 4.32 19.21
N LYS A 119 -25.34 5.08 18.20
CA LYS A 119 -26.78 5.25 18.00
C LYS A 119 -27.46 3.91 17.79
N LYS A 120 -28.67 3.72 18.31
CA LYS A 120 -29.45 2.47 18.25
C LYS A 120 -30.12 2.33 16.88
N LYS A 121 -29.31 2.14 15.83
CA LYS A 121 -29.73 1.82 14.46
C LYS A 121 -29.31 0.39 14.14
N GLU A 122 -30.20 -0.42 13.57
CA GLU A 122 -29.97 -1.86 13.33
C GLU A 122 -28.72 -2.09 12.46
N ASP A 123 -28.61 -1.40 11.31
CA ASP A 123 -27.47 -1.52 10.41
C ASP A 123 -26.15 -1.13 11.07
N LEU A 124 -26.15 -0.07 11.89
CA LEU A 124 -24.98 0.40 12.62
C LEU A 124 -24.54 -0.60 13.68
N LEU A 125 -25.50 -1.16 14.44
CA LEU A 125 -25.20 -2.17 15.46
C LEU A 125 -24.69 -3.47 14.83
N ALA A 126 -25.23 -3.88 13.66
CA ALA A 126 -24.72 -5.01 12.90
C ALA A 126 -23.27 -4.78 12.44
N PHE A 127 -22.96 -3.56 11.99
CA PHE A 127 -21.61 -3.14 11.60
C PHE A 127 -20.63 -3.23 12.77
N VAL A 128 -20.99 -2.69 13.94
CA VAL A 128 -20.16 -2.76 15.17
C VAL A 128 -19.98 -4.21 15.62
N GLN A 129 -21.04 -5.01 15.55
CA GLN A 129 -21.01 -6.43 15.92
C GLN A 129 -20.08 -7.26 15.04
N ALA A 130 -19.86 -6.87 13.78
CA ALA A 130 -18.99 -7.58 12.84
C ALA A 130 -17.53 -7.69 13.34
N VAL A 131 -17.10 -6.78 14.22
CA VAL A 131 -15.74 -6.76 14.78
C VAL A 131 -15.69 -6.98 16.28
N THR A 132 -16.84 -7.03 16.95
CA THR A 132 -16.88 -7.22 18.41
C THR A 132 -16.47 -8.64 18.79
N GLN A 133 -15.47 -8.76 19.66
CA GLN A 133 -14.89 -10.05 20.08
C GLN A 133 -14.39 -10.00 21.52
N ASP A 134 -14.25 -11.19 22.13
CA ASP A 134 -13.52 -11.35 23.39
C ASP A 134 -12.01 -11.31 23.10
N VAL A 135 -11.24 -10.59 23.93
CA VAL A 135 -9.79 -10.42 23.76
C VAL A 135 -9.03 -11.18 24.83
N ASN A 136 -8.22 -12.13 24.40
CA ASN A 136 -7.30 -12.88 25.26
C ASN A 136 -5.93 -12.95 24.59
N PHE A 137 -4.89 -12.43 25.24
CA PHE A 137 -3.54 -12.40 24.70
C PHE A 137 -2.98 -13.79 24.46
N THR A 138 -2.44 -14.01 23.27
CA THR A 138 -1.65 -15.21 22.96
C THR A 138 -0.23 -15.09 23.50
N PRO A 139 0.51 -16.22 23.66
CA PRO A 139 1.91 -16.20 24.05
C PRO A 139 2.79 -15.34 23.13
N GLU A 140 2.49 -15.33 21.83
CA GLU A 140 3.21 -14.54 20.81
C GLU A 140 3.05 -13.04 21.04
N VAL A 141 1.84 -12.58 21.40
CA VAL A 141 1.56 -11.18 21.73
C VAL A 141 2.30 -10.78 23.00
N ILE A 142 2.28 -11.63 24.04
CA ILE A 142 3.02 -11.40 25.29
C ILE A 142 4.53 -11.29 25.01
N GLN A 143 5.07 -12.16 24.14
CA GLN A 143 6.47 -12.11 23.76
C GLN A 143 6.80 -10.83 22.95
N SER A 144 5.92 -10.41 22.04
CA SER A 144 6.06 -9.18 21.28
C SER A 144 6.07 -7.95 22.18
N GLN A 145 5.20 -7.91 23.19
CA GLN A 145 5.16 -6.86 24.22
C GLN A 145 6.47 -6.81 25.01
N LYS A 146 7.02 -7.96 25.45
CA LYS A 146 8.31 -8.03 26.14
C LYS A 146 9.48 -7.51 25.28
N LYS A 147 9.37 -7.55 23.95
CA LYS A 147 10.33 -6.95 23.00
C LYS A 147 10.16 -5.43 22.83
N GLY A 148 9.34 -4.79 23.64
CA GLY A 148 9.10 -3.36 23.63
C GLY A 148 8.00 -2.90 22.65
N ASN A 149 7.29 -3.81 21.97
CA ASN A 149 6.12 -3.44 21.19
C ASN A 149 4.95 -3.11 22.11
N ILE A 150 4.19 -2.07 21.77
CA ILE A 150 2.98 -1.69 22.48
C ILE A 150 1.83 -2.54 21.97
N HIS A 151 1.21 -3.26 22.89
CA HIS A 151 -0.04 -3.97 22.68
C HIS A 151 -1.09 -3.44 23.66
N PRO A 152 -2.38 -3.51 23.35
CA PRO A 152 -3.44 -2.99 24.21
C PRO A 152 -3.63 -3.89 25.46
N SER A 153 -2.65 -3.88 26.38
CA SER A 153 -2.58 -4.77 27.54
C SER A 153 -3.82 -4.69 28.42
N ARG A 154 -4.48 -3.54 28.48
CA ARG A 154 -5.70 -3.33 29.25
C ARG A 154 -6.91 -4.08 28.69
N LEU A 155 -6.86 -4.51 27.43
CA LEU A 155 -7.90 -5.34 26.81
C LEU A 155 -7.76 -6.83 27.13
N ASN A 156 -6.63 -7.26 27.70
CA ASN A 156 -6.43 -8.68 28.00
C ASN A 156 -7.48 -9.19 29.00
N GLY A 157 -8.21 -10.23 28.62
CA GLY A 157 -9.33 -10.80 29.40
C GLY A 157 -10.58 -9.90 29.44
N VAL A 158 -10.74 -8.96 28.50
CA VAL A 158 -11.96 -8.17 28.35
C VAL A 158 -12.87 -8.82 27.31
N ARG A 159 -14.18 -8.84 27.62
CA ARG A 159 -15.22 -9.37 26.71
C ARG A 159 -15.91 -8.29 25.92
N ASN A 160 -16.49 -8.69 24.77
CA ASN A 160 -17.29 -7.82 23.90
C ASN A 160 -16.56 -6.51 23.53
N VAL A 161 -15.29 -6.64 23.18
CA VAL A 161 -14.48 -5.49 22.74
C VAL A 161 -14.83 -5.17 21.31
N GLY A 162 -15.52 -4.06 21.12
CA GLY A 162 -15.87 -3.51 19.82
C GLY A 162 -14.92 -2.38 19.38
N MET A 163 -15.41 -1.55 18.47
CA MET A 163 -14.63 -0.48 17.86
C MET A 163 -14.23 0.59 18.87
N LEU A 164 -15.17 1.06 19.72
CA LEU A 164 -14.90 2.10 20.73
C LEU A 164 -13.95 1.62 21.80
N ARG A 165 -14.22 0.43 22.38
CA ARG A 165 -13.37 -0.16 23.41
C ARG A 165 -11.96 -0.44 22.93
N SER A 166 -11.83 -0.95 21.71
CA SER A 166 -10.50 -1.19 21.11
C SER A 166 -9.74 0.11 20.85
N LEU A 167 -10.44 1.19 20.49
CA LEU A 167 -9.83 2.49 20.26
C LEU A 167 -9.39 3.13 21.58
N ALA A 168 -10.24 3.17 22.58
CA ALA A 168 -9.92 3.69 23.92
C ALA A 168 -8.81 2.89 24.61
N GLY A 169 -8.82 1.57 24.42
CA GLY A 169 -7.83 0.67 25.00
C GLY A 169 -6.52 0.55 24.25
N ALA A 170 -6.39 1.18 23.10
CA ALA A 170 -5.20 1.07 22.25
C ALA A 170 -3.92 1.58 22.92
N ASN A 171 -4.02 2.66 23.68
CA ASN A 171 -2.94 3.20 24.51
C ASN A 171 -3.10 2.85 25.99
N PRO A 172 -2.00 2.62 26.73
CA PRO A 172 -2.08 2.22 28.14
C PRO A 172 -2.62 3.30 29.09
N ASN A 173 -2.50 4.59 28.74
CA ASN A 173 -2.68 5.69 29.69
C ASN A 173 -3.96 6.52 29.47
N ASP A 174 -4.94 6.05 28.70
CA ASP A 174 -6.15 6.82 28.34
C ASP A 174 -5.82 8.22 27.80
N ASP A 175 -4.85 8.32 26.92
CA ASP A 175 -4.37 9.55 26.32
C ASP A 175 -4.81 9.76 24.86
N THR A 176 -5.72 8.92 24.38
CA THR A 176 -6.28 8.98 23.04
C THR A 176 -7.27 10.13 22.93
N ILE A 177 -6.91 11.17 22.17
CA ILE A 177 -7.75 12.34 21.92
C ILE A 177 -8.45 12.17 20.57
N VAL A 178 -9.74 12.42 20.52
CA VAL A 178 -10.58 12.23 19.34
C VAL A 178 -11.49 13.40 19.06
N ALA A 179 -11.84 13.56 17.79
CA ALA A 179 -12.93 14.39 17.31
C ALA A 179 -14.11 13.50 16.90
N LEU A 180 -15.33 13.89 17.26
CA LEU A 180 -16.55 13.21 16.84
C LEU A 180 -17.15 13.93 15.61
N ASP A 181 -17.96 13.19 14.86
CA ASP A 181 -18.64 13.74 13.68
C ASP A 181 -19.72 14.78 14.02
N SER A 182 -20.14 15.54 13.02
CA SER A 182 -21.15 16.59 13.18
C SER A 182 -22.55 16.07 13.54
N ASN A 183 -22.79 14.78 13.34
CA ASN A 183 -24.09 14.12 13.62
C ASN A 183 -24.17 13.59 15.06
N THR A 184 -23.15 13.85 15.88
CA THR A 184 -23.15 13.47 17.29
C THR A 184 -24.26 14.20 18.03
N ILE A 185 -25.07 13.48 18.77
CA ILE A 185 -26.13 14.02 19.62
C ILE A 185 -25.85 13.73 21.09
N ILE A 186 -26.26 14.66 21.95
CA ILE A 186 -26.23 14.44 23.40
C ILE A 186 -27.67 14.12 23.87
N THR A 187 -27.77 13.11 24.70
CA THR A 187 -29.02 12.71 25.36
C THR A 187 -28.77 12.54 26.83
N GLU A 188 -29.80 12.68 27.64
CA GLU A 188 -29.72 12.46 29.09
C GLU A 188 -30.49 11.21 29.47
N SER A 189 -29.89 10.36 30.29
CA SER A 189 -30.51 9.16 30.86
C SER A 189 -30.27 9.09 32.34
N GLY A 190 -31.28 9.46 33.12
CA GLY A 190 -31.10 9.65 34.56
C GLY A 190 -30.15 10.80 34.87
N ASN A 191 -29.05 10.51 35.58
CA ASN A 191 -28.01 11.47 35.92
C ASN A 191 -26.81 11.43 34.95
N GLU A 192 -26.85 10.65 33.90
CA GLU A 192 -25.74 10.49 32.93
C GLU A 192 -26.03 11.20 31.62
N SER A 193 -25.08 12.02 31.19
CA SER A 193 -25.08 12.55 29.82
C SER A 193 -24.44 11.52 28.90
N ILE A 194 -25.10 11.24 27.76
CA ILE A 194 -24.70 10.24 26.78
C ILE A 194 -24.48 10.91 25.43
N LEU A 195 -23.29 10.77 24.86
CA LEU A 195 -22.99 11.13 23.48
C LEU A 195 -23.22 9.92 22.58
N GLN A 196 -24.03 10.11 21.53
CA GLN A 196 -24.37 9.06 20.58
C GLN A 196 -23.81 9.39 19.20
N ILE A 197 -23.04 8.45 18.64
CA ILE A 197 -22.33 8.59 17.36
C ILE A 197 -22.80 7.58 16.31
N GLU A 198 -22.55 7.92 15.04
CA GLU A 198 -22.82 7.02 13.89
C GLU A 198 -21.53 6.53 13.22
N ARG A 199 -20.40 7.21 13.46
CA ARG A 199 -19.10 6.87 12.86
C ARG A 199 -18.04 6.75 13.94
N GLU A 200 -17.02 5.94 13.67
CA GLU A 200 -15.88 5.82 14.58
C GLU A 200 -15.20 7.19 14.77
N PRO A 201 -14.83 7.56 16.02
CA PRO A 201 -14.12 8.80 16.28
C PRO A 201 -12.81 8.93 15.51
N VAL A 202 -12.44 10.16 15.14
CA VAL A 202 -11.20 10.45 14.41
C VAL A 202 -10.13 10.89 15.40
N LEU A 203 -8.94 10.29 15.33
CA LEU A 203 -7.81 10.67 16.15
C LEU A 203 -7.28 12.05 15.74
N VAL A 204 -7.06 12.90 16.73
CA VAL A 204 -6.58 14.27 16.56
C VAL A 204 -5.51 14.61 17.59
N THR A 205 -4.68 15.60 17.29
CA THR A 205 -3.70 16.15 18.23
C THR A 205 -4.11 17.54 18.67
N GLY A 206 -4.26 17.71 19.97
CA GLY A 206 -4.72 18.96 20.56
C GLY A 206 -6.24 19.16 20.49
N ARG A 207 -6.69 20.36 20.84
CA ARG A 207 -8.12 20.78 20.86
C ARG A 207 -8.43 21.90 19.91
N PHE A 208 -7.41 22.72 19.61
CA PHE A 208 -7.52 23.94 18.82
C PHE A 208 -6.43 23.96 17.76
N TYR A 209 -6.66 24.74 16.70
CA TYR A 209 -5.65 25.01 15.69
C TYR A 209 -5.66 26.51 15.32
N GLY A 210 -4.49 26.99 14.91
CA GLY A 210 -4.28 28.36 14.45
C GLY A 210 -3.46 28.39 13.18
N LEU A 211 -3.50 29.48 12.44
CA LEU A 211 -2.68 29.72 11.25
C LEU A 211 -1.66 30.81 11.55
N VAL A 212 -0.37 30.46 11.49
CA VAL A 212 0.72 31.36 11.89
C VAL A 212 1.90 31.33 10.94
N LYS A 213 2.68 32.38 10.95
CA LYS A 213 4.06 32.44 10.43
C LYS A 213 5.03 32.43 11.59
N ILE A 214 6.04 31.57 11.55
CA ILE A 214 7.06 31.51 12.60
C ILE A 214 8.12 32.56 12.31
N ILE A 215 8.31 33.52 13.25
CA ILE A 215 9.21 34.66 13.05
C ILE A 215 10.64 34.32 13.51
N LYS A 216 10.78 33.87 14.75
CA LYS A 216 12.10 33.54 15.33
C LYS A 216 11.96 32.72 16.60
N PRO A 217 12.98 31.90 16.93
CA PRO A 217 13.06 31.29 18.25
C PRO A 217 13.33 32.38 19.31
N ILE A 218 12.78 32.21 20.52
CA ILE A 218 13.04 33.05 21.68
C ILE A 218 14.08 32.36 22.55
N GLN A 219 15.18 33.04 22.82
CA GLN A 219 16.17 32.54 23.75
C GLN A 219 15.86 33.05 25.15
N PHE A 220 15.71 32.17 26.11
CA PHE A 220 15.69 32.53 27.51
C PHE A 220 17.12 32.48 28.03
N ASP A 221 17.63 33.57 28.61
CA ASP A 221 18.90 33.62 29.30
C ASP A 221 18.85 32.72 30.55
N SER A 222 19.16 31.42 30.38
CA SER A 222 19.37 30.56 31.53
C SER A 222 20.71 30.88 32.15
N LYS A 223 20.73 31.63 33.24
CA LYS A 223 21.89 31.88 34.12
C LYS A 223 22.37 30.64 34.89
N SER A 224 22.12 29.43 34.44
CA SER A 224 22.61 28.20 35.03
C SER A 224 23.83 27.68 34.26
N SER A 225 24.99 27.98 34.86
CA SER A 225 26.29 27.36 34.56
C SER A 225 26.27 25.86 34.87
N PHE A 226 25.98 25.01 33.91
CA PHE A 226 26.54 23.66 33.87
C PHE A 226 26.22 22.98 32.50
N LYS A 227 27.32 22.76 31.74
CA LYS A 227 27.46 22.06 30.46
C LYS A 227 27.06 22.81 29.18
N LYS A 228 28.06 23.04 28.34
CA LYS A 228 28.03 23.60 26.98
C LYS A 228 27.33 22.68 25.95
N GLN A 229 26.09 22.31 26.18
CA GLN A 229 25.23 21.85 25.09
C GLN A 229 24.39 23.04 24.65
N LYS A 230 24.51 23.47 23.39
CA LYS A 230 23.63 24.45 22.78
C LYS A 230 22.18 23.91 22.89
N GLN A 231 21.46 24.27 23.93
CA GLN A 231 20.06 23.96 24.10
C GLN A 231 19.30 24.87 23.15
N TYR A 232 18.70 24.33 22.12
CA TYR A 232 17.83 25.09 21.23
C TYR A 232 16.54 25.40 21.99
N SER A 233 16.10 26.66 21.88
CA SER A 233 14.81 27.06 22.43
C SER A 233 13.65 26.33 21.75
N ASP A 234 12.67 25.87 22.50
CA ASP A 234 11.40 25.37 22.04
C ASP A 234 10.27 26.43 22.07
N TYR A 235 10.60 27.66 22.43
CA TYR A 235 9.70 28.80 22.37
C TYR A 235 9.96 29.65 21.12
N PHE A 236 8.89 30.04 20.45
CA PHE A 236 8.94 30.78 19.20
C PHE A 236 7.99 31.97 19.22
N LEU A 237 8.45 33.09 18.68
CA LEU A 237 7.57 34.21 18.34
C LEU A 237 6.90 33.88 17.01
N VAL A 238 5.58 33.94 16.98
CA VAL A 238 4.79 33.72 15.77
C VAL A 238 3.93 34.93 15.48
N GLN A 239 3.51 35.07 14.22
CA GLN A 239 2.56 36.09 13.78
C GLN A 239 1.33 35.41 13.20
N HIS A 240 0.16 35.71 13.74
CA HIS A 240 -1.09 35.12 13.29
C HIS A 240 -1.52 35.69 11.94
N TYR A 241 -2.21 34.89 11.17
CA TYR A 241 -2.88 35.30 9.94
C TYR A 241 -4.03 36.24 10.27
N ASN A 242 -4.14 37.29 9.48
CA ASN A 242 -5.21 38.28 9.60
C ASN A 242 -6.15 38.16 8.38
N HIS A 243 -7.38 37.74 8.64
CA HIS A 243 -8.40 37.55 7.60
C HIS A 243 -8.86 38.83 6.89
N VAL A 244 -8.62 40.02 7.51
CA VAL A 244 -8.98 41.31 6.92
C VAL A 244 -7.97 41.74 5.87
N SER A 245 -6.69 41.64 6.19
CA SER A 245 -5.61 42.00 5.27
C SER A 245 -5.21 40.85 4.33
N ASN A 246 -5.63 39.62 4.60
CA ASN A 246 -5.20 38.39 3.96
C ASN A 246 -3.66 38.17 4.04
N LYS A 247 -3.06 38.56 5.15
CA LYS A 247 -1.62 38.50 5.38
C LYS A 247 -1.27 38.03 6.81
N PHE A 248 -0.01 37.67 7.01
CA PHE A 248 0.54 37.43 8.35
C PHE A 248 0.99 38.74 9.01
N ASP A 249 0.05 39.61 9.30
CA ASP A 249 0.24 40.87 9.99
C ASP A 249 -0.67 41.00 11.24
N GLY A 250 -1.25 39.90 11.68
CA GLY A 250 -2.07 39.83 12.90
C GLY A 250 -1.25 39.96 14.20
N ILE A 251 -1.84 39.55 15.30
CA ILE A 251 -1.23 39.61 16.64
C ILE A 251 0.00 38.69 16.69
N GLN A 252 1.06 39.18 17.34
CA GLN A 252 2.22 38.34 17.66
C GLN A 252 2.00 37.63 18.99
N GLU A 253 2.34 36.38 19.05
CA GLU A 253 2.23 35.56 20.25
C GLU A 253 3.48 34.72 20.44
N THR A 254 3.86 34.46 21.70
CA THR A 254 4.86 33.45 22.03
C THR A 254 4.23 32.11 22.28
N ILE A 255 4.58 31.14 21.48
CA ILE A 255 4.11 29.75 21.61
C ILE A 255 5.26 28.83 21.94
N ARG A 256 4.95 27.62 22.40
CA ARG A 256 5.94 26.56 22.58
C ARG A 256 5.73 25.45 21.56
N ILE A 257 6.81 25.08 20.83
CA ILE A 257 6.86 23.94 19.91
C ILE A 257 7.87 22.96 20.49
N PRO A 258 7.43 21.99 21.31
CA PRO A 258 8.34 21.08 22.02
C PRO A 258 9.21 20.27 21.06
N GLN A 259 10.46 20.05 21.46
CA GLN A 259 11.35 19.14 20.74
C GLN A 259 10.96 17.70 21.06
N GLN A 260 11.01 16.83 20.06
CA GLN A 260 10.84 15.41 20.28
C GLN A 260 11.92 14.85 21.20
N VAL A 261 11.54 14.00 22.15
CA VAL A 261 12.48 13.32 23.05
C VAL A 261 13.25 12.23 22.31
N ILE A 262 14.43 11.91 22.84
CA ILE A 262 15.28 10.85 22.28
C ILE A 262 14.59 9.49 22.46
N ASP A 263 14.48 8.72 21.39
CA ASP A 263 13.91 7.39 21.37
C ASP A 263 14.86 6.30 21.92
N THR A 264 14.43 5.06 21.93
CA THR A 264 15.22 3.89 22.38
C THR A 264 16.50 3.68 21.55
N ARG A 265 16.60 4.27 20.36
CA ARG A 265 17.80 4.24 19.51
C ARG A 265 18.75 5.40 19.79
N ASN A 266 18.51 6.18 20.84
CA ASN A 266 19.23 7.41 21.16
C ASN A 266 19.16 8.45 20.04
N PHE A 267 17.98 8.62 19.47
CA PHE A 267 17.73 9.46 18.32
C PHE A 267 16.42 10.24 18.48
N ALA A 268 16.40 11.50 18.08
CA ALA A 268 15.21 12.33 17.95
C ALA A 268 14.92 12.51 16.45
N PRO A 269 13.98 11.73 15.87
CA PRO A 269 13.79 11.69 14.41
C PRO A 269 13.15 12.96 13.85
N SER A 270 12.49 13.78 14.67
CA SER A 270 11.94 15.05 14.22
C SER A 270 12.59 16.23 14.95
N THR A 271 12.58 17.39 14.30
CA THR A 271 13.12 18.62 14.87
C THR A 271 12.38 19.83 14.34
N VAL A 272 12.17 20.82 15.22
CA VAL A 272 11.70 22.15 14.85
C VAL A 272 12.87 23.14 14.68
N ARG A 273 14.12 22.65 14.74
CA ARG A 273 15.31 23.49 14.57
C ARG A 273 15.30 24.17 13.22
N GLN A 274 15.42 25.50 13.22
CA GLN A 274 15.40 26.33 12.02
C GLN A 274 14.09 26.24 11.22
N ILE A 275 12.98 25.93 11.89
CA ILE A 275 11.68 25.83 11.22
C ILE A 275 11.25 27.18 10.62
N GLU A 276 11.71 28.32 11.22
CA GLU A 276 11.50 29.65 10.71
C GLU A 276 12.15 29.88 9.33
N LYS A 277 13.14 29.07 8.98
CA LYS A 277 13.84 29.10 7.68
C LYS A 277 13.30 28.07 6.67
N SER A 278 12.35 27.26 7.08
CA SER A 278 11.72 26.31 6.16
C SER A 278 11.03 27.05 5.00
N PRO A 279 11.15 26.57 3.76
CA PRO A 279 10.40 27.15 2.62
C PRO A 279 8.89 27.22 2.89
N ALA A 280 8.33 26.22 3.59
CA ALA A 280 6.91 26.19 3.96
C ALA A 280 6.48 27.35 4.87
N ASN A 281 7.42 27.99 5.59
CA ASN A 281 7.11 29.10 6.46
C ASN A 281 6.69 30.39 5.71
N GLN A 282 6.94 30.47 4.40
CA GLN A 282 6.51 31.62 3.60
C GLN A 282 4.98 31.69 3.53
N ASP A 283 4.33 30.55 3.36
CA ASP A 283 2.87 30.42 3.23
C ASP A 283 2.18 30.14 4.57
N GLY A 284 2.98 29.96 5.64
CA GLY A 284 2.51 29.74 7.01
C GLY A 284 2.25 28.28 7.35
N TRP A 285 1.98 28.08 8.64
CA TRP A 285 1.77 26.80 9.27
C TRP A 285 0.44 26.76 9.99
N TYR A 286 -0.32 25.68 9.80
CA TYR A 286 -1.34 25.32 10.78
C TYR A 286 -0.64 24.69 11.98
N ILE A 287 -0.90 25.21 13.17
CA ILE A 287 -0.41 24.69 14.44
C ILE A 287 -1.58 24.13 15.24
N TYR A 288 -1.42 22.93 15.76
CA TYR A 288 -2.47 22.18 16.49
C TYR A 288 -2.01 21.94 17.90
N GLY A 289 -2.87 22.19 18.90
CA GLY A 289 -2.48 22.05 20.29
C GLY A 289 -3.54 22.51 21.28
N ALA A 290 -3.07 22.88 22.46
CA ALA A 290 -3.90 23.48 23.52
C ALA A 290 -3.04 24.40 24.40
N LYS A 291 -3.68 25.24 25.23
CA LYS A 291 -2.98 26.07 26.22
C LYS A 291 -2.65 25.27 27.47
N ASP A 292 -1.46 25.49 28.01
CA ASP A 292 -1.05 25.00 29.32
C ASP A 292 -1.67 25.82 30.45
N ALA A 293 -1.37 25.49 31.72
CA ALA A 293 -1.87 26.19 32.87
C ALA A 293 -1.42 27.66 32.94
N ASN A 294 -0.30 28.01 32.28
CA ASN A 294 0.21 29.38 32.22
C ASN A 294 -0.37 30.20 31.04
N GLY A 295 -1.27 29.59 30.24
CA GLY A 295 -1.88 30.25 29.09
C GLY A 295 -1.02 30.25 27.83
N VAL A 296 0.13 29.56 27.82
CA VAL A 296 0.98 29.40 26.64
C VAL A 296 0.39 28.32 25.72
N PHE A 297 0.30 28.62 24.42
CA PHE A 297 -0.13 27.62 23.44
C PHE A 297 1.00 26.64 23.14
N ILE A 298 0.76 25.36 23.43
CA ILE A 298 1.69 24.27 23.24
C ILE A 298 1.31 23.53 21.97
N VAL A 299 2.22 23.43 21.03
CA VAL A 299 2.00 22.79 19.73
C VAL A 299 2.34 21.31 19.81
N GLY A 300 1.34 20.45 19.61
CA GLY A 300 1.50 19.01 19.51
C GLY A 300 1.70 18.52 18.08
N ALA A 301 1.12 19.24 17.10
CA ALA A 301 1.29 18.94 15.68
C ALA A 301 1.37 20.21 14.82
N ILE A 302 1.97 20.09 13.64
CA ILE A 302 2.19 21.20 12.72
C ILE A 302 1.98 20.73 11.27
N ALA A 303 1.39 21.57 10.42
CA ALA A 303 1.14 21.27 9.03
C ALA A 303 1.44 22.48 8.12
N PRO A 304 2.16 22.31 6.99
CA PRO A 304 2.43 23.40 6.06
C PRO A 304 1.13 23.74 5.30
N ARG A 305 0.73 25.01 5.32
CA ARG A 305 -0.52 25.44 4.65
C ARG A 305 -0.53 25.15 3.16
N SER A 306 0.54 25.48 2.47
CA SER A 306 0.64 25.35 1.01
C SER A 306 0.57 23.91 0.50
N LEU A 307 0.78 22.90 1.36
CA LEU A 307 0.61 21.50 0.96
C LEU A 307 -0.86 21.17 0.64
N PHE A 308 -1.80 21.85 1.30
CA PHE A 308 -3.23 21.54 1.15
C PHE A 308 -3.95 22.41 0.12
N GLU A 309 -3.23 23.30 -0.56
CA GLU A 309 -3.81 24.13 -1.61
C GLU A 309 -4.27 23.27 -2.79
N ILE A 310 -5.44 23.63 -3.35
CA ILE A 310 -6.01 22.86 -4.47
C ILE A 310 -5.32 23.12 -5.81
N GLN A 311 -4.54 24.21 -5.91
CA GLN A 311 -3.80 24.58 -7.12
C GLN A 311 -2.49 23.78 -7.19
N PRO A 312 -2.27 22.99 -8.27
CA PRO A 312 -1.04 22.24 -8.44
C PRO A 312 0.12 23.14 -8.88
N ASN A 313 1.34 22.77 -8.53
CA ASN A 313 2.54 23.40 -9.05
C ASN A 313 2.81 23.03 -10.52
N GLN A 314 2.36 21.83 -10.94
CA GLN A 314 2.58 21.27 -12.26
C GLN A 314 1.36 20.44 -12.68
N THR A 315 1.09 20.42 -13.99
CA THR A 315 0.09 19.52 -14.60
C THR A 315 0.77 18.62 -15.62
N ILE A 316 0.44 17.33 -15.60
CA ILE A 316 0.91 16.31 -16.54
C ILE A 316 -0.31 15.66 -17.17
N THR A 317 -0.35 15.63 -18.50
CA THR A 317 -1.47 15.09 -19.27
C THR A 317 -1.01 13.88 -20.07
N GLY A 318 -1.83 12.84 -20.14
CA GLY A 318 -1.56 11.60 -20.85
C GLY A 318 -1.20 10.43 -19.93
N GLU A 319 -1.70 9.24 -20.27
CA GLU A 319 -1.55 8.02 -19.45
C GLU A 319 -0.08 7.63 -19.30
N GLU A 320 0.69 7.61 -20.39
CA GLU A 320 2.10 7.20 -20.37
C GLU A 320 2.95 8.13 -19.51
N LEU A 321 2.80 9.46 -19.67
CA LEU A 321 3.53 10.45 -18.87
C LEU A 321 3.11 10.41 -17.40
N GLY A 322 1.84 10.15 -17.13
CA GLY A 322 1.32 9.99 -15.77
C GLY A 322 1.89 8.76 -15.08
N LEU A 323 1.96 7.63 -15.77
CA LEU A 323 2.55 6.39 -15.24
C LEU A 323 4.06 6.54 -15.01
N ASP A 324 4.79 7.18 -15.95
CA ASP A 324 6.22 7.49 -15.76
C ASP A 324 6.43 8.40 -14.54
N TYR A 325 5.55 9.40 -14.36
CA TYR A 325 5.63 10.24 -13.16
C TYR A 325 5.41 9.44 -11.87
N ILE A 326 4.34 8.64 -11.77
CA ILE A 326 4.00 7.86 -10.58
C ILE A 326 5.15 6.91 -10.22
N THR A 327 5.63 6.14 -11.19
CA THR A 327 6.57 5.03 -10.94
C THR A 327 8.02 5.48 -10.81
N ILE A 328 8.41 6.57 -11.50
CA ILE A 328 9.80 7.02 -11.58
C ILE A 328 9.99 8.43 -11.04
N LYS A 329 9.41 9.44 -11.70
CA LYS A 329 9.73 10.86 -11.43
C LYS A 329 9.33 11.33 -10.05
N ASN A 330 8.23 10.84 -9.52
CA ASN A 330 7.74 11.16 -8.18
C ASN A 330 8.80 10.92 -7.08
N TRP A 331 9.66 9.94 -7.27
CA TRP A 331 10.67 9.56 -6.29
C TRP A 331 12.10 9.96 -6.64
N GLN A 332 12.29 10.59 -7.81
CA GLN A 332 13.62 11.08 -8.22
C GLN A 332 14.09 12.22 -7.30
N ASN A 333 15.41 12.27 -7.11
CA ASN A 333 16.08 13.34 -6.37
C ASN A 333 15.53 13.58 -4.95
N THR A 334 14.95 12.56 -4.31
CA THR A 334 14.34 12.66 -2.98
C THR A 334 15.29 13.31 -1.96
N GLU A 335 16.55 12.91 -1.92
CA GLU A 335 17.56 13.49 -1.00
C GLU A 335 17.87 14.95 -1.33
N LYS A 336 18.04 15.29 -2.63
CA LYS A 336 18.32 16.66 -3.08
C LYS A 336 17.15 17.61 -2.82
N ASN A 337 15.95 17.05 -2.73
CA ASN A 337 14.71 17.80 -2.46
C ASN A 337 14.36 17.83 -0.96
N LYS A 338 15.27 17.49 -0.07
CA LYS A 338 15.07 17.57 1.38
C LYS A 338 14.56 18.97 1.78
N GLY A 339 13.51 19.00 2.59
CA GLY A 339 12.85 20.23 3.04
C GLY A 339 11.84 20.84 2.06
N LYS A 340 11.68 20.24 0.86
CA LYS A 340 10.76 20.74 -0.17
C LYS A 340 9.50 19.87 -0.27
N PHE A 341 8.46 20.47 -0.80
CA PHE A 341 7.23 19.78 -1.22
C PHE A 341 6.84 20.20 -2.64
N ASN A 342 6.03 19.41 -3.30
CA ASN A 342 5.55 19.66 -4.65
C ASN A 342 4.13 19.08 -4.82
N THR A 343 3.31 19.75 -5.62
CA THR A 343 1.95 19.28 -5.95
C THR A 343 1.81 19.14 -7.46
N VAL A 344 1.36 17.97 -7.92
CA VAL A 344 1.27 17.65 -9.34
C VAL A 344 -0.10 17.10 -9.66
N LEU A 345 -0.77 17.68 -10.66
CA LEU A 345 -2.02 17.18 -11.20
C LEU A 345 -1.73 16.24 -12.38
N LEU A 346 -2.28 15.03 -12.31
CA LEU A 346 -2.25 14.05 -13.41
C LEU A 346 -3.65 13.85 -13.99
N THR A 347 -3.75 13.81 -15.31
CA THR A 347 -4.98 13.48 -16.05
C THR A 347 -4.64 12.61 -17.26
N SER A 348 -5.47 11.57 -17.50
CA SER A 348 -5.29 10.66 -18.64
C SER A 348 -5.71 11.26 -19.98
N GLN A 349 -6.61 12.26 -19.98
CA GLN A 349 -7.18 12.85 -21.21
C GLN A 349 -6.45 14.12 -21.60
N GLU A 350 -6.07 14.23 -22.87
CA GLU A 350 -5.69 15.49 -23.49
C GLU A 350 -6.95 16.32 -23.75
N THR A 351 -7.25 17.23 -22.87
CA THR A 351 -8.32 18.21 -23.09
C THR A 351 -7.76 19.37 -23.90
N GLN A 352 -8.36 19.63 -25.07
CA GLN A 352 -7.99 20.73 -25.96
C GLN A 352 -8.19 22.13 -25.34
N ASN A 353 -8.82 22.23 -24.17
CA ASN A 353 -9.01 23.47 -23.42
C ASN A 353 -8.45 23.34 -22.02
N ASN A 354 -7.31 23.98 -21.76
CA ASN A 354 -6.66 24.11 -20.45
C ASN A 354 -7.56 24.74 -19.35
N GLN A 355 -8.76 25.21 -19.69
CA GLN A 355 -9.70 25.83 -18.75
C GLN A 355 -10.68 24.85 -18.08
N SER A 356 -10.78 23.60 -18.55
CA SER A 356 -11.72 22.59 -18.01
C SER A 356 -11.05 21.46 -17.24
N ILE A 357 -9.72 21.49 -17.05
CA ILE A 357 -9.03 20.48 -16.24
C ILE A 357 -9.53 20.60 -14.80
N SER A 358 -10.25 19.62 -14.37
CA SER A 358 -10.95 19.39 -13.10
C SER A 358 -10.68 20.45 -12.02
N LYS A 359 -11.50 21.49 -12.00
CA LYS A 359 -11.55 22.39 -10.83
C LYS A 359 -12.10 21.57 -9.67
N TRP A 360 -11.32 21.44 -8.63
CA TRP A 360 -11.81 20.96 -7.36
C TRP A 360 -12.87 21.94 -6.83
N GLN A 361 -13.98 21.40 -6.37
CA GLN A 361 -15.09 22.20 -5.80
C GLN A 361 -15.24 21.83 -4.32
N GLU A 362 -15.82 22.76 -3.55
CA GLU A 362 -16.14 22.49 -2.15
C GLU A 362 -17.07 21.29 -2.04
N GLY A 363 -16.75 20.35 -1.14
CA GLY A 363 -17.46 19.08 -0.97
C GLY A 363 -16.97 17.94 -1.88
N ASP A 364 -16.08 18.18 -2.85
CA ASP A 364 -15.47 17.12 -3.63
C ASP A 364 -14.67 16.18 -2.73
N LYS A 365 -14.81 14.88 -2.99
CA LYS A 365 -14.10 13.83 -2.26
C LYS A 365 -13.13 13.08 -3.16
N ALA A 366 -12.04 12.60 -2.55
CA ALA A 366 -11.04 11.79 -3.22
C ALA A 366 -10.62 10.62 -2.33
N ILE A 367 -10.32 9.48 -2.96
CA ILE A 367 -9.54 8.42 -2.30
C ILE A 367 -8.10 8.89 -2.23
N LEU A 368 -7.43 8.65 -1.11
CA LEU A 368 -6.01 8.94 -0.94
C LEU A 368 -5.23 7.63 -0.90
N LEU A 369 -4.17 7.54 -1.70
CA LEU A 369 -3.11 6.54 -1.58
C LEU A 369 -1.92 7.19 -0.89
N HIS A 370 -1.58 6.72 0.29
CA HIS A 370 -0.46 7.20 1.10
C HIS A 370 0.72 6.24 1.04
N LEU A 371 1.90 6.79 0.83
CA LEU A 371 3.15 6.03 0.91
C LEU A 371 4.27 6.90 1.48
N PHE A 372 4.96 6.42 2.50
CA PHE A 372 6.21 7.04 2.93
C PHE A 372 7.42 6.13 2.76
N GLY A 373 8.59 6.75 2.63
CA GLY A 373 9.87 6.07 2.53
C GLY A 373 10.61 5.95 3.85
N GLY A 374 11.94 5.81 3.79
CA GLY A 374 12.81 5.58 4.93
C GLY A 374 13.61 6.80 5.37
N ILE A 375 14.29 6.64 6.49
CA ILE A 375 15.28 7.57 7.03
C ILE A 375 16.67 7.03 6.72
N GLY A 376 17.49 7.83 6.04
CA GLY A 376 18.88 7.58 5.75
C GLY A 376 19.82 8.56 6.45
N GLY A 377 21.06 8.62 5.99
CA GLY A 377 22.11 9.46 6.57
C GLY A 377 22.81 8.78 7.76
N ARG A 378 23.37 9.58 8.67
CA ARG A 378 24.11 9.06 9.84
C ARG A 378 23.22 8.29 10.82
N LYS A 379 21.92 8.58 10.84
CA LYS A 379 20.91 7.98 11.69
C LYS A 379 19.93 7.12 10.88
N ALA A 380 20.48 6.43 9.85
CA ALA A 380 19.70 5.55 9.00
C ALA A 380 18.96 4.48 9.80
N GLU A 381 17.74 4.17 9.38
CA GLU A 381 16.97 3.06 9.91
C GLU A 381 17.58 1.72 9.50
N PRO A 382 17.52 0.70 10.38
CA PRO A 382 17.94 -0.64 10.00
C PRO A 382 17.08 -1.17 8.84
N VAL A 383 17.73 -1.79 7.87
CA VAL A 383 17.06 -2.37 6.70
C VAL A 383 16.74 -3.83 7.00
N GLY A 384 15.47 -4.18 6.98
CA GLY A 384 15.02 -5.55 7.24
C GLY A 384 15.32 -6.51 6.07
N ILE A 385 15.26 -6.03 4.83
CA ILE A 385 15.57 -6.78 3.61
C ILE A 385 16.69 -6.05 2.88
N PRO A 386 17.81 -6.71 2.53
CA PRO A 386 18.93 -6.06 1.86
C PRO A 386 18.49 -5.28 0.62
N TYR A 387 19.06 -4.09 0.43
CA TYR A 387 18.82 -3.21 -0.72
C TYR A 387 17.34 -2.82 -0.92
N THR A 388 16.55 -2.79 0.17
CA THR A 388 15.11 -2.54 0.13
C THR A 388 14.70 -1.55 1.20
N ILE A 389 13.99 -0.50 0.82
CA ILE A 389 13.32 0.43 1.75
C ILE A 389 11.84 0.14 1.66
N THR A 390 11.29 -0.53 2.65
CA THR A 390 9.88 -0.98 2.62
C THR A 390 8.89 0.16 2.68
N GLY A 391 9.09 1.15 3.56
CA GLY A 391 8.09 2.19 3.78
C GLY A 391 6.80 1.64 4.41
N HIS A 392 5.73 2.42 4.29
CA HIS A 392 4.38 2.05 4.76
C HIS A 392 3.33 2.61 3.82
N PHE A 393 2.27 1.84 3.58
CA PHE A 393 1.12 2.18 2.75
C PHE A 393 -0.14 2.32 3.59
N ALA A 394 -0.99 3.30 3.25
CA ALA A 394 -2.33 3.42 3.80
C ALA A 394 -3.29 4.01 2.77
N PHE A 395 -4.57 3.74 2.95
CA PHE A 395 -5.61 4.53 2.33
C PHE A 395 -5.99 5.71 3.22
N GLY A 396 -6.58 6.71 2.60
CA GLY A 396 -7.24 7.82 3.25
C GLY A 396 -8.39 8.35 2.41
N ILE A 397 -9.00 9.40 2.93
CA ILE A 397 -10.02 10.18 2.22
C ILE A 397 -9.63 11.64 2.35
N ALA A 398 -9.64 12.35 1.24
CA ALA A 398 -9.54 13.80 1.20
C ALA A 398 -10.89 14.39 0.81
N GLU A 399 -11.20 15.54 1.39
CA GLU A 399 -12.38 16.35 1.07
C GLU A 399 -11.94 17.78 0.83
N VAL A 400 -12.52 18.45 -0.15
CA VAL A 400 -12.28 19.86 -0.41
C VAL A 400 -13.19 20.67 0.51
N VAL A 401 -12.56 21.41 1.40
CA VAL A 401 -13.27 22.25 2.38
C VAL A 401 -12.85 23.70 2.25
N ARG A 402 -13.67 24.58 2.81
CA ARG A 402 -13.32 25.99 2.95
C ARG A 402 -12.53 26.23 4.23
N ASP A 403 -11.36 26.84 4.09
CA ASP A 403 -10.50 27.15 5.23
C ASP A 403 -11.09 28.26 6.10
N GLU A 404 -11.15 28.04 7.40
CA GLU A 404 -11.77 28.99 8.35
C GLU A 404 -10.98 30.28 8.58
N PHE A 405 -9.69 30.33 8.23
CA PHE A 405 -8.85 31.54 8.36
C PHE A 405 -8.76 32.33 7.07
N THR A 406 -8.61 31.64 5.92
CA THR A 406 -8.35 32.30 4.64
C THR A 406 -9.56 32.35 3.72
N ASN A 407 -10.61 31.62 4.02
CA ASN A 407 -11.80 31.42 3.18
C ASN A 407 -11.49 30.82 1.80
N GLN A 408 -10.27 30.28 1.61
CA GLN A 408 -9.85 29.59 0.39
C GLN A 408 -10.20 28.09 0.47
N LEU A 409 -10.32 27.46 -0.69
CA LEU A 409 -10.51 26.02 -0.73
C LEU A 409 -9.18 25.31 -0.46
N ARG A 410 -9.24 24.25 0.36
CA ARG A 410 -8.11 23.38 0.68
C ARG A 410 -8.55 21.93 0.82
N PHE A 411 -7.61 21.03 0.75
CA PHE A 411 -7.85 19.63 1.11
C PHE A 411 -7.84 19.44 2.63
N GLU A 412 -8.84 18.74 3.14
CA GLU A 412 -8.83 18.12 4.45
C GLU A 412 -8.57 16.63 4.27
N ILE A 413 -7.52 16.11 4.92
CA ILE A 413 -7.03 14.77 4.69
C ILE A 413 -7.15 13.94 5.97
N LYS A 414 -7.75 12.74 5.83
CA LYS A 414 -7.85 11.74 6.89
C LYS A 414 -7.24 10.42 6.40
N TYR A 415 -6.36 9.83 7.20
CA TYR A 415 -5.74 8.54 6.94
C TYR A 415 -6.45 7.44 7.69
N HIS A 416 -6.63 6.30 7.06
CA HIS A 416 -7.15 5.08 7.68
C HIS A 416 -5.99 4.11 7.87
N GLN A 417 -5.39 4.15 9.07
CA GLN A 417 -4.18 3.40 9.37
C GLN A 417 -4.50 1.96 9.76
N ILE A 418 -4.09 1.03 8.91
CA ILE A 418 -4.06 -0.40 9.24
C ILE A 418 -2.65 -0.72 9.69
N TYR A 419 -2.41 -0.68 10.99
CA TYR A 419 -1.09 -0.75 11.56
C TYR A 419 -1.08 -1.69 12.78
N ALA A 420 -0.06 -2.55 12.88
CA ALA A 420 0.16 -3.32 14.10
C ALA A 420 0.70 -2.42 15.21
N HIS A 421 0.46 -2.79 16.46
CA HIS A 421 1.05 -2.10 17.60
C HIS A 421 2.58 -2.18 17.55
N ASN A 422 3.24 -1.06 17.76
CA ASN A 422 4.70 -0.93 17.71
C ASN A 422 5.21 -0.02 18.84
N PRO A 423 6.53 0.05 19.03
CA PRO A 423 7.13 0.90 20.08
C PRO A 423 6.82 2.39 19.97
N ASP A 424 6.44 2.87 18.79
CA ASP A 424 6.15 4.29 18.55
C ASP A 424 4.73 4.70 18.96
N GLY A 425 3.89 3.75 19.38
CA GLY A 425 2.51 3.98 19.81
C GLY A 425 1.53 4.33 18.68
N ILE A 426 1.85 3.99 17.43
CA ILE A 426 0.93 4.16 16.30
C ILE A 426 -0.19 3.14 16.45
N ILE A 427 -1.43 3.59 16.38
CA ILE A 427 -2.63 2.75 16.45
C ILE A 427 -3.31 2.63 15.09
N ALA A 428 -3.96 1.49 14.87
CA ALA A 428 -4.88 1.34 13.74
C ALA A 428 -6.14 2.17 14.01
N GLY A 429 -6.45 3.13 13.14
CA GLY A 429 -7.56 4.05 13.31
C GLY A 429 -7.59 5.14 12.24
N THR A 430 -8.60 5.98 12.29
CA THR A 430 -8.70 7.15 11.41
C THR A 430 -8.01 8.34 12.06
N HIS A 431 -7.00 8.90 11.39
CA HIS A 431 -6.20 10.02 11.85
C HIS A 431 -6.37 11.23 10.94
N THR A 432 -6.39 12.43 11.50
CA THR A 432 -6.19 13.64 10.69
C THR A 432 -4.75 13.71 10.17
N TRP A 433 -4.52 14.48 9.11
CA TRP A 433 -3.15 14.72 8.61
C TRP A 433 -2.22 15.25 9.71
N ALA A 434 -2.70 16.17 10.52
CA ALA A 434 -1.93 16.75 11.61
C ALA A 434 -1.53 15.70 12.66
N ASP A 435 -2.45 14.85 13.05
CA ASP A 435 -2.18 13.80 14.05
C ASP A 435 -1.20 12.75 13.52
N TYR A 436 -1.31 12.36 12.26
CA TYR A 436 -0.48 11.31 11.69
C TYR A 436 0.86 11.82 11.16
N MET A 437 0.83 12.82 10.26
CA MET A 437 2.03 13.32 9.57
C MET A 437 2.71 14.47 10.29
N GLY A 438 1.91 15.31 10.92
CA GLY A 438 2.37 16.54 11.59
C GLY A 438 2.69 16.38 13.07
N ASN A 439 2.40 15.23 13.67
CA ASN A 439 2.60 14.98 15.10
C ASN A 439 4.08 15.01 15.46
N LEU A 440 4.48 15.95 16.33
CA LEU A 440 5.88 16.19 16.68
C LEU A 440 6.49 15.06 17.50
N GLN A 441 5.68 14.28 18.22
CA GLN A 441 6.16 13.13 18.98
C GLN A 441 6.62 11.98 18.08
N ARG A 442 5.92 11.76 16.96
CA ARG A 442 6.22 10.68 16.01
C ARG A 442 7.32 11.03 15.03
N GLY A 443 7.58 12.30 14.79
CA GLY A 443 8.64 12.79 13.92
C GLY A 443 8.44 12.56 12.42
N TRP A 444 7.25 12.25 11.97
CA TRP A 444 6.97 11.90 10.57
C TRP A 444 7.16 13.06 9.61
N LEU A 445 6.64 14.24 9.96
CA LEU A 445 6.72 15.44 9.13
C LEU A 445 8.16 15.82 8.76
N ALA A 446 9.09 15.69 9.69
CA ALA A 446 10.46 16.16 9.51
C ALA A 446 11.44 15.07 9.06
N THR A 447 11.01 13.80 8.97
CA THR A 447 11.95 12.70 8.83
C THR A 447 11.81 11.89 7.56
N ARG A 448 10.62 11.78 6.98
CA ARG A 448 10.35 10.84 5.89
C ARG A 448 9.92 11.54 4.61
N PRO A 449 10.29 10.98 3.45
CA PRO A 449 9.68 11.37 2.19
C PRO A 449 8.30 10.72 2.09
N VAL A 450 7.31 11.48 1.64
CA VAL A 450 5.90 11.05 1.53
C VAL A 450 5.37 11.34 0.14
N SER A 451 4.54 10.46 -0.37
CA SER A 451 3.69 10.67 -1.54
C SER A 451 2.25 10.35 -1.18
N ASP A 452 1.40 11.35 -1.25
CA ASP A 452 -0.05 11.26 -1.10
C ASP A 452 -0.69 11.51 -2.46
N ILE A 453 -1.39 10.51 -3.01
CA ILE A 453 -2.11 10.63 -4.29
C ILE A 453 -3.60 10.74 -4.00
N LEU A 454 -4.17 11.90 -4.25
CA LEU A 454 -5.60 12.17 -4.15
C LEU A 454 -6.26 11.79 -5.47
N ILE A 455 -7.14 10.80 -5.47
CA ILE A 455 -7.79 10.23 -6.66
C ILE A 455 -9.24 10.67 -6.70
N LYS A 456 -9.58 11.54 -7.65
CA LYS A 456 -10.96 11.88 -8.00
C LYS A 456 -11.44 10.91 -9.09
N PHE A 457 -12.31 9.97 -8.70
CA PHE A 457 -12.88 8.98 -9.60
C PHE A 457 -14.37 8.81 -9.29
N GLU A 458 -15.22 9.44 -10.08
CA GLU A 458 -16.65 9.53 -9.82
C GLU A 458 -17.36 8.20 -9.53
N PRO A 459 -17.03 7.07 -10.21
CA PRO A 459 -17.63 5.78 -9.88
C PRO A 459 -17.47 5.35 -8.41
N VAL A 460 -16.45 5.84 -7.71
CA VAL A 460 -16.23 5.56 -6.28
C VAL A 460 -16.58 6.75 -5.39
N THR A 461 -16.27 7.98 -5.83
CA THR A 461 -16.34 9.16 -4.96
C THR A 461 -17.71 9.83 -4.94
N GLN A 462 -18.59 9.53 -5.89
CA GLN A 462 -19.95 10.04 -5.93
C GLN A 462 -20.99 8.96 -5.61
N ASP A 463 -22.01 9.34 -4.87
CA ASP A 463 -23.15 8.48 -4.56
C ASP A 463 -23.99 8.16 -5.79
N TYR A 464 -24.68 7.02 -5.75
CA TYR A 464 -25.71 6.61 -6.70
C TYR A 464 -27.08 6.84 -6.09
N ASP A 465 -28.05 7.21 -6.94
CA ASP A 465 -29.46 7.28 -6.57
C ASP A 465 -30.29 6.55 -7.65
N PHE A 466 -30.70 5.33 -7.36
CA PHE A 466 -31.53 4.51 -8.24
C PHE A 466 -33.00 4.62 -7.83
N ASN A 467 -33.62 5.75 -8.23
CA ASN A 467 -35.01 6.05 -7.91
C ASN A 467 -35.31 6.06 -6.40
N GLY A 468 -34.52 6.80 -5.64
CA GLY A 468 -34.63 6.93 -4.18
C GLY A 468 -33.83 5.92 -3.37
N ILE A 469 -33.30 4.87 -4.00
CA ILE A 469 -32.38 3.92 -3.33
C ILE A 469 -30.95 4.44 -3.50
N LYS A 470 -30.38 4.94 -2.41
CA LYS A 470 -29.03 5.55 -2.40
C LYS A 470 -27.97 4.51 -2.06
N LEU A 471 -26.88 4.50 -2.85
CA LEU A 471 -25.68 3.70 -2.60
C LEU A 471 -24.46 4.61 -2.61
N SER A 472 -23.57 4.44 -1.62
CA SER A 472 -22.33 5.21 -1.50
C SER A 472 -21.13 4.27 -1.48
N PRO A 473 -20.43 4.09 -2.60
CA PRO A 473 -19.23 3.26 -2.64
C PRO A 473 -18.12 3.76 -1.70
N LEU A 474 -17.96 5.09 -1.58
CA LEU A 474 -16.96 5.68 -0.71
C LEU A 474 -17.26 5.42 0.78
N ASN A 475 -18.53 5.57 1.20
CA ASN A 475 -18.91 5.23 2.57
C ASN A 475 -18.74 3.73 2.85
N GLN A 476 -19.13 2.87 1.89
CA GLN A 476 -18.89 1.43 2.00
C GLN A 476 -17.40 1.11 2.13
N PHE A 477 -16.54 1.77 1.37
CA PHE A 477 -15.09 1.60 1.48
C PHE A 477 -14.56 2.04 2.84
N GLN A 478 -15.01 3.20 3.33
CA GLN A 478 -14.64 3.69 4.65
C GLN A 478 -15.05 2.71 5.77
N GLN A 479 -16.25 2.14 5.68
CA GLN A 479 -16.71 1.12 6.62
C GLN A 479 -15.83 -0.15 6.60
N GLN A 480 -15.44 -0.62 5.41
CA GLN A 480 -14.54 -1.77 5.29
C GLN A 480 -13.16 -1.50 5.91
N LEU A 481 -12.63 -0.29 5.74
CA LEU A 481 -11.40 0.13 6.39
C LEU A 481 -11.56 0.17 7.92
N GLN A 482 -12.67 0.70 8.44
CA GLN A 482 -12.94 0.77 9.88
C GLN A 482 -13.05 -0.62 10.50
N ILE A 483 -13.73 -1.58 9.83
CA ILE A 483 -13.76 -2.98 10.27
C ILE A 483 -12.35 -3.55 10.36
N THR A 484 -11.53 -3.32 9.34
CA THR A 484 -10.17 -3.82 9.29
C THR A 484 -9.30 -3.19 10.38
N MET A 485 -9.38 -1.86 10.58
CA MET A 485 -8.67 -1.16 11.64
C MET A 485 -9.04 -1.69 13.04
N ALA A 486 -10.34 -1.88 13.31
CA ALA A 486 -10.80 -2.43 14.58
C ALA A 486 -10.27 -3.86 14.80
N ARG A 487 -10.26 -4.70 13.77
CA ARG A 487 -9.67 -6.06 13.86
C ARG A 487 -8.18 -6.02 14.11
N TYR A 488 -7.45 -5.08 13.55
CA TYR A 488 -6.02 -4.89 13.87
C TYR A 488 -5.80 -4.52 15.33
N ARG A 489 -6.64 -3.66 15.89
CA ARG A 489 -6.58 -3.34 17.34
C ARG A 489 -6.87 -4.55 18.24
N LEU A 490 -7.77 -5.42 17.81
CA LEU A 490 -8.15 -6.65 18.54
C LEU A 490 -7.23 -7.84 18.26
N GLY A 491 -6.51 -7.84 17.13
CA GLY A 491 -5.76 -8.99 16.65
C GLY A 491 -6.64 -10.23 16.47
N ASP A 492 -7.90 -10.06 16.05
CA ASP A 492 -8.91 -11.12 15.97
C ASP A 492 -9.11 -11.89 17.29
N GLY A 493 -9.07 -11.16 18.42
CA GLY A 493 -9.20 -11.70 19.77
C GLY A 493 -7.88 -12.09 20.44
N THR A 494 -6.73 -11.96 19.76
CA THR A 494 -5.40 -12.23 20.32
C THR A 494 -4.81 -11.06 21.11
N GLY A 495 -5.43 -9.89 21.03
CA GLY A 495 -5.01 -8.66 21.72
C GLY A 495 -4.04 -7.78 20.95
N GLY A 496 -3.61 -8.18 19.78
CA GLY A 496 -2.74 -7.38 18.93
C GLY A 496 -2.46 -8.05 17.59
N ALA A 497 -2.44 -7.25 16.51
CA ALA A 497 -2.08 -7.73 15.19
C ALA A 497 -0.55 -7.81 15.05
N MET A 498 -0.08 -8.89 14.45
CA MET A 498 1.32 -9.05 14.09
C MET A 498 1.45 -9.02 12.57
N VAL A 499 2.32 -8.16 12.05
CA VAL A 499 2.57 -8.08 10.61
C VAL A 499 3.32 -9.32 10.16
N SER A 500 2.81 -9.96 9.12
CA SER A 500 3.41 -11.10 8.45
C SER A 500 3.42 -10.86 6.94
N PRO A 501 4.10 -11.69 6.16
CA PRO A 501 4.03 -11.60 4.70
C PRO A 501 2.61 -11.71 4.12
N ALA A 502 1.69 -12.36 4.81
CA ALA A 502 0.30 -12.55 4.35
C ALA A 502 -0.68 -11.54 4.95
N THR A 503 -0.29 -10.84 6.02
CA THR A 503 -1.14 -9.89 6.74
C THR A 503 -0.36 -8.59 6.92
N SER A 504 -0.75 -7.53 6.20
CA SER A 504 -0.02 -6.27 6.20
C SER A 504 -0.94 -5.10 5.90
N CYS A 505 -0.45 -3.90 6.19
CA CYS A 505 -1.11 -2.66 5.80
C CYS A 505 -1.50 -2.62 4.31
N VAL A 506 -0.70 -3.24 3.46
CA VAL A 506 -0.93 -3.28 2.01
C VAL A 506 -2.07 -4.21 1.64
N GLN A 507 -1.99 -5.48 2.06
CA GLN A 507 -2.96 -6.50 1.64
C GLN A 507 -4.35 -6.25 2.20
N ASP A 508 -4.42 -5.96 3.48
CA ASP A 508 -5.71 -5.81 4.16
C ASP A 508 -6.40 -4.50 3.78
N SER A 509 -5.63 -3.43 3.51
CA SER A 509 -6.20 -2.20 2.92
C SER A 509 -6.73 -2.43 1.50
N SER A 510 -5.98 -3.15 0.66
CA SER A 510 -6.41 -3.45 -0.71
C SER A 510 -7.63 -4.37 -0.76
N GLN A 511 -7.74 -5.33 0.19
CA GLN A 511 -8.94 -6.13 0.36
C GLN A 511 -10.16 -5.28 0.72
N ALA A 512 -10.00 -4.28 1.59
CA ALA A 512 -11.09 -3.40 1.98
C ALA A 512 -11.69 -2.65 0.77
N LEU A 513 -10.84 -2.16 -0.15
CA LEU A 513 -11.30 -1.51 -1.39
C LEU A 513 -12.07 -2.50 -2.28
N TYR A 514 -11.52 -3.69 -2.50
CA TYR A 514 -12.19 -4.71 -3.31
C TYR A 514 -13.52 -5.16 -2.66
N ALA A 515 -13.53 -5.36 -1.33
CA ALA A 515 -14.72 -5.74 -0.59
C ALA A 515 -15.84 -4.70 -0.70
N ALA A 516 -15.50 -3.41 -0.67
CA ALA A 516 -16.46 -2.33 -0.84
C ALA A 516 -17.14 -2.38 -2.22
N ILE A 517 -16.36 -2.56 -3.28
CA ILE A 517 -16.87 -2.68 -4.65
C ILE A 517 -17.77 -3.93 -4.77
N LEU A 518 -17.33 -5.05 -4.17
CA LEU A 518 -18.11 -6.30 -4.16
C LEU A 518 -19.43 -6.14 -3.40
N ALA A 519 -19.43 -5.42 -2.26
CA ALA A 519 -20.63 -5.14 -1.49
C ALA A 519 -21.67 -4.32 -2.30
N ILE A 520 -21.23 -3.25 -2.95
CA ILE A 520 -22.10 -2.44 -3.84
C ILE A 520 -22.64 -3.28 -4.98
N LYS A 521 -21.77 -4.05 -5.64
CA LYS A 521 -22.18 -4.95 -6.72
C LYS A 521 -23.22 -5.98 -6.27
N ASN A 522 -23.01 -6.57 -5.07
CA ASN A 522 -23.96 -7.51 -4.49
C ASN A 522 -25.31 -6.83 -4.15
N GLN A 523 -25.29 -5.65 -3.55
CA GLN A 523 -26.49 -4.89 -3.22
C GLN A 523 -27.31 -4.55 -4.48
N VAL A 524 -26.66 -4.14 -5.56
CA VAL A 524 -27.30 -3.95 -6.86
C VAL A 524 -27.90 -5.26 -7.39
N ALA A 525 -27.16 -6.38 -7.30
CA ALA A 525 -27.61 -7.69 -7.78
C ALA A 525 -28.79 -8.27 -6.99
N THR A 526 -28.90 -7.94 -5.70
CA THR A 526 -29.95 -8.47 -4.81
C THR A 526 -31.17 -7.54 -4.67
N THR A 527 -31.11 -6.32 -5.23
CA THR A 527 -32.22 -5.34 -5.18
C THR A 527 -32.94 -5.26 -6.50
N PRO A 528 -34.12 -5.90 -6.66
CA PRO A 528 -34.85 -5.96 -7.94
C PRO A 528 -35.21 -4.59 -8.53
N GLN A 529 -35.51 -3.62 -7.67
CA GLN A 529 -35.83 -2.24 -8.08
C GLN A 529 -34.63 -1.57 -8.79
N ILE A 530 -33.42 -1.77 -8.29
CA ILE A 530 -32.18 -1.23 -8.90
C ILE A 530 -31.95 -1.92 -10.25
N GLN A 531 -32.11 -3.24 -10.33
CA GLN A 531 -31.92 -3.98 -11.58
C GLN A 531 -32.92 -3.54 -12.65
N THR A 532 -34.20 -3.39 -12.27
CA THR A 532 -35.24 -2.89 -13.18
C THR A 532 -34.87 -1.49 -13.68
N TRP A 533 -34.42 -0.63 -12.81
CA TRP A 533 -34.02 0.73 -13.17
C TRP A 533 -32.83 0.72 -14.15
N LEU A 534 -31.80 -0.07 -13.87
CA LEU A 534 -30.61 -0.18 -14.73
C LEU A 534 -30.95 -0.72 -16.13
N ASN A 535 -31.84 -1.74 -16.20
CA ASN A 535 -32.29 -2.32 -17.47
C ASN A 535 -33.10 -1.33 -18.28
N ALA A 536 -33.90 -0.50 -17.63
CA ALA A 536 -34.69 0.55 -18.29
C ALA A 536 -33.87 1.76 -18.74
N ASN A 537 -32.65 1.96 -18.12
CA ASN A 537 -31.80 3.14 -18.33
C ASN A 537 -30.37 2.76 -18.71
N PRO A 538 -30.10 1.98 -19.77
CA PRO A 538 -28.78 1.43 -20.09
C PRO A 538 -27.73 2.52 -20.40
N ASN A 539 -28.15 3.65 -20.98
CA ASN A 539 -27.27 4.76 -21.37
C ASN A 539 -27.27 5.92 -20.36
N HIS A 540 -27.93 5.76 -19.23
CA HIS A 540 -27.95 6.82 -18.21
C HIS A 540 -26.56 6.98 -17.58
N PRO A 541 -26.09 8.20 -17.26
CA PRO A 541 -24.77 8.44 -16.67
C PRO A 541 -24.48 7.59 -15.43
N GLN A 542 -25.46 7.36 -14.56
CA GLN A 542 -25.27 6.50 -13.37
C GLN A 542 -25.05 5.02 -13.74
N THR A 543 -25.73 4.52 -14.80
CA THR A 543 -25.53 3.14 -15.29
C THR A 543 -24.12 2.96 -15.84
N LEU A 544 -23.66 3.91 -16.68
CA LEU A 544 -22.30 3.90 -17.22
C LEU A 544 -21.24 4.01 -16.10
N ARG A 545 -21.47 4.88 -15.13
CA ARG A 545 -20.61 5.03 -13.96
C ARG A 545 -20.55 3.75 -13.11
N PHE A 546 -21.68 3.08 -12.91
CA PHE A 546 -21.71 1.79 -12.21
C PHE A 546 -20.97 0.69 -12.99
N GLN A 547 -21.08 0.65 -14.31
CA GLN A 547 -20.28 -0.26 -15.15
C GLN A 547 -18.78 -0.02 -14.99
N GLN A 548 -18.34 1.24 -14.96
CA GLN A 548 -16.94 1.60 -14.69
C GLN A 548 -16.49 1.15 -13.29
N LEU A 549 -17.35 1.23 -12.27
CA LEU A 549 -17.05 0.70 -10.93
C LEU A 549 -16.82 -0.83 -10.98
N VAL A 550 -17.66 -1.56 -11.72
CA VAL A 550 -17.52 -3.01 -11.88
C VAL A 550 -16.22 -3.38 -12.62
N GLU A 551 -15.86 -2.65 -13.67
CA GLU A 551 -14.60 -2.86 -14.41
C GLU A 551 -13.39 -2.51 -13.57
N LEU A 552 -13.44 -1.46 -12.75
CA LEU A 552 -12.41 -1.18 -11.75
C LEU A 552 -12.22 -2.38 -10.81
N GLY A 553 -13.30 -2.96 -10.30
CA GLY A 553 -13.25 -4.16 -9.45
C GLY A 553 -12.55 -5.35 -10.10
N LYS A 554 -12.82 -5.60 -11.39
CA LYS A 554 -12.13 -6.64 -12.17
C LYS A 554 -10.64 -6.35 -12.34
N SER A 555 -10.27 -5.09 -12.63
CA SER A 555 -8.88 -4.68 -12.78
C SER A 555 -8.11 -4.82 -11.47
N LEU A 556 -8.70 -4.45 -10.34
CA LEU A 556 -8.13 -4.63 -9.00
C LEU A 556 -7.90 -6.12 -8.69
N GLU A 557 -8.88 -6.98 -8.95
CA GLU A 557 -8.74 -8.43 -8.72
C GLU A 557 -7.59 -9.00 -9.55
N LYS A 558 -7.53 -8.68 -10.84
CA LYS A 558 -6.47 -9.15 -11.75
C LYS A 558 -5.07 -8.70 -11.31
N GLN A 559 -4.94 -7.45 -10.89
CA GLN A 559 -3.65 -6.86 -10.52
C GLN A 559 -3.16 -7.31 -9.15
N LEU A 560 -4.05 -7.34 -8.17
CA LEU A 560 -3.70 -7.62 -6.77
C LEU A 560 -3.64 -9.12 -6.45
N ALA A 561 -4.28 -9.97 -7.29
CA ALA A 561 -4.27 -11.43 -7.14
C ALA A 561 -3.71 -12.12 -8.40
N PRO A 562 -2.46 -11.87 -8.81
CA PRO A 562 -1.93 -12.32 -10.09
C PRO A 562 -1.89 -13.85 -10.23
N LEU A 563 -1.78 -14.59 -9.13
CA LEU A 563 -1.83 -16.05 -9.11
C LEU A 563 -3.23 -16.61 -8.86
N GLY A 564 -4.25 -15.74 -8.72
CA GLY A 564 -5.58 -16.13 -8.26
C GLY A 564 -5.64 -16.55 -6.79
N ILE A 565 -4.49 -16.56 -6.09
CA ILE A 565 -4.33 -16.94 -4.69
C ILE A 565 -3.40 -15.92 -4.05
N VAL A 566 -3.94 -14.79 -3.62
CA VAL A 566 -3.15 -13.78 -2.90
C VAL A 566 -2.81 -14.29 -1.51
N ARG A 567 -3.80 -14.84 -0.85
CA ARG A 567 -3.76 -15.50 0.44
C ARG A 567 -4.81 -16.60 0.41
N ALA A 568 -4.64 -17.69 1.14
CA ALA A 568 -5.55 -18.85 1.08
C ALA A 568 -7.03 -18.46 1.31
N ASP A 569 -7.26 -17.45 2.14
CA ASP A 569 -8.60 -16.95 2.51
C ASP A 569 -8.99 -15.62 1.85
N TRP A 570 -8.17 -15.08 0.93
CA TRP A 570 -8.35 -13.72 0.42
C TRP A 570 -9.74 -13.45 -0.15
N LYS A 571 -10.24 -14.33 -1.04
CA LYS A 571 -11.58 -14.15 -1.64
C LYS A 571 -12.70 -14.35 -0.62
N SER A 572 -12.56 -15.29 0.29
CA SER A 572 -13.55 -15.52 1.35
C SER A 572 -13.57 -14.36 2.35
N GLN A 573 -12.40 -13.81 2.72
CA GLN A 573 -12.31 -12.62 3.56
C GLN A 573 -12.99 -11.43 2.91
N ALA A 574 -12.67 -11.12 1.67
CA ALA A 574 -13.32 -10.03 0.94
C ALA A 574 -14.83 -10.24 0.84
N SER A 575 -15.30 -11.48 0.62
CA SER A 575 -16.72 -11.81 0.59
C SER A 575 -17.41 -11.63 1.94
N ILE A 576 -16.73 -11.98 3.05
CA ILE A 576 -17.27 -11.77 4.40
C ILE A 576 -17.36 -10.29 4.73
N LEU A 577 -16.29 -9.52 4.46
CA LEU A 577 -16.28 -8.07 4.64
C LEU A 577 -17.37 -7.38 3.81
N ALA A 578 -17.64 -7.86 2.60
CA ALA A 578 -18.69 -7.34 1.74
C ALA A 578 -20.12 -7.82 2.11
N GLY A 579 -20.29 -8.65 3.14
CA GLY A 579 -21.57 -9.23 3.51
C GLY A 579 -22.12 -10.31 2.57
N THR A 580 -21.31 -10.78 1.62
CA THR A 580 -21.71 -11.80 0.62
C THR A 580 -21.30 -13.22 1.00
N GLY A 581 -20.45 -13.37 2.00
CA GLY A 581 -19.91 -14.65 2.48
C GLY A 581 -20.66 -15.20 3.69
N LYS A 582 -20.60 -16.53 3.89
CA LYS A 582 -21.14 -17.19 5.06
C LYS A 582 -20.01 -17.54 6.05
N GLY A 583 -20.25 -17.30 7.33
CA GLY A 583 -19.38 -17.71 8.44
C GLY A 583 -18.39 -16.63 8.90
N LYS A 584 -17.71 -16.90 10.02
CA LYS A 584 -16.67 -16.03 10.59
C LYS A 584 -15.32 -16.55 10.15
N THR A 585 -14.56 -15.73 9.42
CA THR A 585 -13.17 -16.04 9.04
C THR A 585 -12.24 -15.10 9.81
N LYS A 586 -11.17 -15.64 10.37
CA LYS A 586 -10.17 -14.83 11.06
C LYS A 586 -9.38 -14.00 10.07
N LEU A 587 -9.18 -12.72 10.36
CA LEU A 587 -8.44 -11.79 9.51
C LEU A 587 -6.97 -12.21 9.33
N PHE A 588 -6.37 -12.85 10.34
CA PHE A 588 -4.96 -13.24 10.38
C PHE A 588 -4.75 -14.75 10.28
N LYS A 589 -5.61 -15.44 9.55
CA LYS A 589 -5.61 -16.91 9.51
C LYS A 589 -4.34 -17.51 8.92
N ASP A 590 -3.79 -16.94 7.87
CA ASP A 590 -2.64 -17.50 7.15
C ASP A 590 -1.45 -16.54 7.14
N GLY A 591 -0.58 -16.70 8.14
CA GLY A 591 0.71 -16.01 8.24
C GLY A 591 1.89 -16.81 7.69
N SER A 592 1.65 -17.88 6.92
CA SER A 592 2.69 -18.77 6.43
C SER A 592 3.64 -18.08 5.42
N ILE A 593 4.87 -18.59 5.32
CA ILE A 593 5.84 -18.17 4.31
C ILE A 593 5.29 -18.45 2.91
N TRP A 594 4.53 -19.54 2.74
CA TRP A 594 3.90 -19.87 1.46
C TRP A 594 2.87 -18.84 1.03
N ALA A 595 2.00 -18.41 1.95
CA ALA A 595 1.07 -17.32 1.69
C ALA A 595 1.82 -16.03 1.32
N GLY A 596 2.89 -15.72 2.03
CA GLY A 596 3.76 -14.59 1.70
C GLY A 596 4.35 -14.67 0.29
N LEU A 597 4.83 -15.84 -0.14
CA LEU A 597 5.38 -16.03 -1.48
C LEU A 597 4.32 -15.89 -2.57
N THR A 598 3.11 -16.40 -2.35
CA THR A 598 2.00 -16.28 -3.31
C THR A 598 1.40 -14.88 -3.36
N THR A 599 1.67 -14.06 -2.36
CA THR A 599 1.20 -12.66 -2.26
C THR A 599 2.30 -11.63 -2.51
N TRP A 600 3.44 -12.07 -3.02
CA TRP A 600 4.64 -11.26 -3.21
C TRP A 600 4.37 -9.86 -3.78
N ARG A 601 3.51 -9.77 -4.81
CA ARG A 601 3.20 -8.53 -5.50
C ARG A 601 2.50 -7.51 -4.61
N THR A 602 1.73 -7.97 -3.66
CA THR A 602 0.94 -7.14 -2.74
C THR A 602 1.60 -6.91 -1.39
N ILE A 603 2.83 -7.41 -1.18
CA ILE A 603 3.58 -7.21 0.08
C ILE A 603 4.24 -5.83 0.13
N MET A 604 4.75 -5.35 -1.02
CA MET A 604 5.57 -4.15 -1.06
C MET A 604 4.71 -2.88 -1.14
N PRO A 605 4.80 -1.98 -0.16
CA PRO A 605 4.03 -0.73 -0.12
C PRO A 605 4.15 0.09 -1.40
N ARG A 606 5.36 0.28 -1.93
CA ARG A 606 5.57 1.03 -3.16
C ARG A 606 4.93 0.37 -4.37
N GLN A 607 5.06 -0.95 -4.49
CA GLN A 607 4.50 -1.67 -5.63
C GLN A 607 2.98 -1.47 -5.70
N VAL A 608 2.29 -1.63 -4.57
CA VAL A 608 0.83 -1.48 -4.53
C VAL A 608 0.40 -0.02 -4.71
N HIS A 609 1.11 0.93 -4.11
CA HIS A 609 0.84 2.36 -4.34
C HIS A 609 0.91 2.73 -5.82
N ASP A 610 1.99 2.32 -6.51
CA ASP A 610 2.20 2.62 -7.94
C ASP A 610 1.21 1.85 -8.83
N ASP A 611 0.95 0.56 -8.52
CA ASP A 611 -0.01 -0.27 -9.26
C ASP A 611 -1.45 0.25 -9.14
N LEU A 612 -1.91 0.59 -7.93
CA LEU A 612 -3.25 1.13 -7.72
C LEU A 612 -3.43 2.48 -8.42
N ALA A 613 -2.45 3.39 -8.27
CA ALA A 613 -2.49 4.67 -8.98
C ALA A 613 -2.55 4.46 -10.50
N GLY A 614 -1.76 3.53 -11.03
CA GLY A 614 -1.79 3.17 -12.46
C GLY A 614 -3.14 2.61 -12.91
N ILE A 615 -3.78 1.75 -12.10
CA ILE A 615 -5.12 1.23 -12.41
C ILE A 615 -6.12 2.38 -12.50
N PHE A 616 -6.19 3.24 -11.50
CA PHE A 616 -7.12 4.36 -11.49
C PHE A 616 -6.86 5.32 -12.67
N LEU A 617 -5.60 5.59 -13.00
CA LEU A 617 -5.24 6.44 -14.14
C LEU A 617 -5.74 5.84 -15.47
N LYS A 618 -5.56 4.53 -15.68
CA LYS A 618 -6.06 3.78 -16.84
C LYS A 618 -7.58 3.81 -16.96
N HIS A 619 -8.29 3.89 -15.84
CA HIS A 619 -9.75 4.06 -15.81
C HIS A 619 -10.20 5.52 -15.97
N GLY A 620 -9.30 6.45 -16.23
CA GLY A 620 -9.62 7.85 -16.48
C GLY A 620 -9.76 8.73 -15.25
N ALA A 621 -9.25 8.28 -14.09
CA ALA A 621 -9.24 9.08 -12.88
C ALA A 621 -8.34 10.33 -13.00
N THR A 622 -8.74 11.42 -12.37
CA THR A 622 -7.89 12.59 -12.14
C THR A 622 -7.21 12.46 -10.79
N MET A 623 -5.92 12.78 -10.73
CA MET A 623 -5.13 12.61 -9.51
C MET A 623 -4.35 13.87 -9.19
N GLN A 624 -4.29 14.21 -7.90
CA GLN A 624 -3.36 15.23 -7.41
C GLN A 624 -2.37 14.60 -6.45
N ILE A 625 -1.09 14.69 -6.77
CA ILE A 625 0.00 14.13 -5.97
C ILE A 625 0.57 15.21 -5.08
N LEU A 626 0.55 14.96 -3.77
CA LEU A 626 1.19 15.79 -2.75
C LEU A 626 2.49 15.11 -2.33
N ARG A 627 3.62 15.70 -2.70
CA ARG A 627 4.94 15.12 -2.47
C ARG A 627 5.73 15.92 -1.47
N THR A 628 6.15 15.29 -0.36
CA THR A 628 6.98 15.94 0.67
C THR A 628 8.29 15.18 0.88
N ASN A 629 9.37 15.92 1.22
CA ASN A 629 10.69 15.36 1.48
C ASN A 629 11.28 16.01 2.74
N GLN A 630 10.89 15.50 3.92
CA GLN A 630 11.36 16.06 5.17
C GLN A 630 11.07 17.58 5.27
N VAL A 631 9.79 17.92 5.21
CA VAL A 631 9.32 19.30 5.42
C VAL A 631 9.35 19.61 6.92
N GLY A 632 9.66 20.81 7.30
CA GLY A 632 9.78 21.25 8.69
C GLY A 632 11.18 21.72 9.01
N GLY A 633 11.65 21.47 10.22
CA GLY A 633 12.97 21.92 10.68
C GLY A 633 14.15 21.20 10.00
N SER A 634 15.36 21.68 10.25
CA SER A 634 16.58 21.11 9.66
C SER A 634 17.27 20.14 10.62
N GLN A 635 17.56 18.94 10.12
CA GLN A 635 18.40 17.95 10.80
C GLN A 635 19.39 17.35 9.83
N ALA A 636 20.69 17.66 10.03
CA ALA A 636 21.75 17.27 9.11
C ALA A 636 22.03 15.75 9.11
N ASP A 637 21.78 15.08 10.24
CA ASP A 637 22.13 13.66 10.43
C ASP A 637 21.15 12.69 9.75
N ILE A 638 20.05 13.17 9.22
CA ILE A 638 19.05 12.36 8.53
C ILE A 638 18.84 12.84 7.09
N SER A 639 18.61 11.89 6.20
CA SER A 639 18.27 12.13 4.80
C SER A 639 17.00 11.36 4.42
N PRO A 640 16.08 11.95 3.65
CA PRO A 640 14.94 11.22 3.15
C PRO A 640 15.37 10.20 2.09
N ILE A 641 14.94 8.94 2.24
CA ILE A 641 15.18 7.88 1.26
C ILE A 641 13.84 7.44 0.65
N ALA A 642 13.75 7.41 -0.67
CA ALA A 642 12.57 6.92 -1.38
C ALA A 642 12.29 5.45 -1.03
N PRO A 643 11.01 5.04 -0.88
CA PRO A 643 10.67 3.64 -0.74
C PRO A 643 11.00 2.90 -2.03
N THR A 644 11.34 1.61 -1.91
CA THR A 644 11.70 0.77 -3.05
C THR A 644 10.81 -0.45 -3.13
N ILE A 645 10.79 -1.10 -4.27
CA ILE A 645 10.38 -2.48 -4.41
C ILE A 645 11.56 -3.39 -4.01
N PHE A 646 11.37 -4.70 -3.91
CA PHE A 646 12.44 -5.62 -3.51
C PHE A 646 13.70 -5.43 -4.33
N PHE A 647 14.84 -5.30 -3.65
CA PHE A 647 16.15 -5.04 -4.26
C PHE A 647 16.21 -3.77 -5.14
N GLY A 648 15.27 -2.86 -4.97
CA GLY A 648 15.13 -1.67 -5.81
C GLY A 648 16.23 -0.63 -5.65
N GLN A 649 17.10 -0.75 -4.63
CA GLN A 649 18.29 0.09 -4.51
C GLN A 649 19.43 -0.34 -5.45
N ILE A 650 19.37 -1.57 -6.04
CA ILE A 650 20.35 -2.03 -7.03
C ILE A 650 19.92 -1.52 -8.40
N GLN A 651 20.56 -0.46 -8.87
CA GLN A 651 20.27 0.16 -10.17
C GLN A 651 21.42 0.00 -11.14
N ILE A 652 21.13 0.01 -12.44
CA ILE A 652 22.15 0.08 -13.48
C ILE A 652 22.84 1.43 -13.37
N PRO A 653 24.20 1.50 -13.32
CA PRO A 653 24.92 2.74 -13.20
C PRO A 653 24.46 3.78 -14.24
N PHE A 654 24.32 5.03 -13.82
CA PHE A 654 23.87 6.17 -14.63
C PHE A 654 22.41 6.09 -15.11
N THR A 655 21.63 5.12 -14.64
CA THR A 655 20.19 4.99 -14.94
C THR A 655 19.38 4.89 -13.65
N HIS A 656 18.03 5.00 -13.78
CA HIS A 656 17.11 4.73 -12.67
C HIS A 656 16.48 3.33 -12.76
N ILE A 657 17.04 2.46 -13.62
CA ILE A 657 16.51 1.13 -13.88
C ILE A 657 17.05 0.15 -12.83
N ALA A 658 16.18 -0.46 -12.06
CA ALA A 658 16.47 -1.55 -11.16
C ALA A 658 16.09 -2.90 -11.85
N PRO A 659 17.04 -3.65 -12.43
CA PRO A 659 16.71 -4.82 -13.27
C PRO A 659 16.13 -5.98 -12.47
N LEU A 660 16.63 -6.25 -11.28
CA LEU A 660 16.17 -7.37 -10.45
C LEU A 660 14.68 -7.29 -10.11
N PRO A 661 14.15 -6.16 -9.63
CA PRO A 661 12.72 -6.01 -9.41
C PRO A 661 11.88 -6.19 -10.66
N ILE A 662 12.31 -5.67 -11.81
CA ILE A 662 11.59 -5.80 -13.08
C ILE A 662 11.48 -7.28 -13.47
N ILE A 663 12.60 -8.01 -13.48
CA ILE A 663 12.64 -9.44 -13.79
C ILE A 663 11.76 -10.22 -12.81
N LEU A 664 11.88 -9.94 -11.53
CA LEU A 664 11.12 -10.62 -10.49
C LEU A 664 9.62 -10.41 -10.64
N ASN A 665 9.19 -9.15 -10.88
CA ASN A 665 7.79 -8.84 -11.13
C ASN A 665 7.24 -9.56 -12.36
N ARG A 666 8.02 -9.61 -13.46
CA ARG A 666 7.62 -10.34 -14.68
C ARG A 666 7.48 -11.83 -14.44
N VAL A 667 8.43 -12.43 -13.71
CA VAL A 667 8.34 -13.85 -13.33
C VAL A 667 7.06 -14.10 -12.54
N LEU A 668 6.81 -13.32 -11.51
CA LEU A 668 5.64 -13.50 -10.64
C LEU A 668 4.33 -13.25 -11.40
N ALA A 669 4.27 -12.21 -12.23
CA ALA A 669 3.09 -11.94 -13.04
C ALA A 669 2.82 -13.06 -14.04
N SER A 670 3.87 -13.67 -14.62
CA SER A 670 3.74 -14.74 -15.60
C SER A 670 3.35 -16.09 -15.00
N LEU A 671 3.47 -16.27 -13.67
CA LEU A 671 3.02 -17.48 -12.96
C LEU A 671 1.52 -17.49 -12.68
N ALA A 672 0.76 -16.50 -13.15
CA ALA A 672 -0.71 -16.49 -13.05
C ALA A 672 -1.32 -17.79 -13.60
N ILE A 673 -2.30 -18.32 -12.87
CA ILE A 673 -3.01 -19.54 -13.30
C ILE A 673 -3.82 -19.21 -14.56
N PRO A 674 -3.61 -19.95 -15.68
CA PRO A 674 -4.32 -19.72 -16.91
C PRO A 674 -5.85 -19.87 -16.75
N THR A 675 -6.58 -18.94 -17.32
CA THR A 675 -8.05 -18.99 -17.38
C THR A 675 -8.52 -19.95 -18.47
N PHE A 676 -9.83 -20.23 -18.53
CA PHE A 676 -10.38 -21.01 -19.64
C PHE A 676 -10.12 -20.37 -21.02
N GLN A 677 -10.14 -19.04 -21.09
CA GLN A 677 -9.83 -18.32 -22.33
C GLN A 677 -8.38 -18.49 -22.74
N ASP A 678 -7.47 -18.51 -21.78
CA ASP A 678 -6.03 -18.76 -22.05
C ASP A 678 -5.79 -20.16 -22.61
N TRP A 679 -6.55 -21.18 -22.15
CA TRP A 679 -6.49 -22.53 -22.71
C TRP A 679 -7.03 -22.59 -24.15
N LEU A 680 -8.02 -21.78 -24.51
CA LEU A 680 -8.46 -21.64 -25.90
C LEU A 680 -7.38 -21.03 -26.78
N VAL A 681 -6.61 -20.05 -26.25
CA VAL A 681 -5.43 -19.51 -26.94
C VAL A 681 -4.37 -20.59 -27.20
N VAL A 682 -4.10 -21.46 -26.22
CA VAL A 682 -3.17 -22.59 -26.41
C VAL A 682 -3.59 -23.45 -27.59
N VAL A 683 -4.86 -23.87 -27.62
CA VAL A 683 -5.39 -24.71 -28.70
C VAL A 683 -5.31 -24.01 -30.05
N ALA A 684 -5.73 -22.76 -30.14
CA ALA A 684 -5.69 -21.99 -31.38
C ALA A 684 -4.25 -21.81 -31.91
N MET A 685 -3.31 -21.48 -31.02
CA MET A 685 -1.89 -21.32 -31.37
C MET A 685 -1.24 -22.62 -31.81
N LEU A 686 -1.51 -23.75 -31.11
CA LEU A 686 -1.01 -25.06 -31.50
C LEU A 686 -1.56 -25.52 -32.85
N VAL A 687 -2.86 -25.31 -33.12
CA VAL A 687 -3.46 -25.64 -34.40
C VAL A 687 -2.83 -24.83 -35.52
N THR A 688 -2.75 -23.50 -35.35
CA THR A 688 -2.16 -22.59 -36.34
C THR A 688 -0.69 -22.94 -36.62
N TYR A 689 0.10 -23.12 -35.58
CA TYR A 689 1.49 -23.57 -35.72
C TYR A 689 1.58 -24.90 -36.46
N SER A 690 0.79 -25.91 -36.07
CA SER A 690 0.86 -27.26 -36.62
C SER A 690 0.50 -27.28 -38.12
N VAL A 691 -0.55 -26.57 -38.53
CA VAL A 691 -0.92 -26.48 -39.94
C VAL A 691 0.23 -25.93 -40.78
N ILE A 692 0.81 -24.82 -40.37
CA ILE A 692 1.89 -24.18 -41.12
C ILE A 692 3.17 -25.02 -41.05
N ALA A 693 3.54 -25.51 -39.86
CA ALA A 693 4.80 -26.21 -39.65
C ALA A 693 4.81 -27.57 -40.33
N LEU A 694 3.71 -28.34 -40.31
CA LEU A 694 3.59 -29.62 -40.98
C LEU A 694 3.64 -29.44 -42.50
N TYR A 695 2.84 -28.51 -43.05
CA TYR A 695 2.88 -28.21 -44.49
C TYR A 695 4.28 -27.86 -44.95
N TYR A 696 4.92 -26.85 -44.29
CA TYR A 696 6.24 -26.38 -44.64
C TYR A 696 7.32 -27.47 -44.42
N GLY A 697 7.29 -28.17 -43.30
CA GLY A 697 8.28 -29.19 -42.95
C GLY A 697 8.24 -30.42 -43.84
N PHE A 698 7.05 -30.88 -44.26
CA PHE A 698 6.92 -32.00 -45.21
C PHE A 698 7.26 -31.59 -46.66
N LYS A 699 6.82 -30.40 -47.09
CA LYS A 699 7.13 -29.88 -48.43
C LYS A 699 8.63 -29.80 -48.70
N PHE A 700 9.42 -29.46 -47.70
CA PHE A 700 10.90 -29.38 -47.83
C PHE A 700 11.61 -30.62 -47.28
N ASN A 701 10.92 -31.73 -47.08
CA ASN A 701 11.45 -32.99 -46.60
C ASN A 701 12.26 -32.92 -45.28
N PHE A 702 11.99 -31.86 -44.48
CA PHE A 702 12.61 -31.71 -43.19
C PHE A 702 11.89 -32.51 -42.10
N LEU A 703 10.59 -32.62 -42.14
CA LEU A 703 9.79 -33.48 -41.24
C LEU A 703 9.50 -34.79 -41.92
N GLN A 704 9.57 -35.88 -41.17
CA GLN A 704 9.25 -37.22 -41.61
C GLN A 704 8.51 -37.94 -40.47
N ILE A 705 7.46 -38.70 -40.80
CA ILE A 705 6.78 -39.50 -39.80
C ILE A 705 7.70 -40.69 -39.45
N GLN A 706 8.43 -40.52 -38.34
CA GLN A 706 9.38 -41.52 -37.86
C GLN A 706 9.27 -41.58 -36.33
N ILE A 707 8.48 -42.56 -35.85
CA ILE A 707 8.26 -42.71 -34.41
C ILE A 707 9.54 -43.30 -33.78
N TRP A 708 10.01 -42.61 -32.72
CA TRP A 708 11.18 -43.09 -31.98
C TRP A 708 10.92 -44.44 -31.30
N SER A 709 11.69 -45.48 -31.69
CA SER A 709 11.63 -46.83 -31.13
C SER A 709 12.44 -46.89 -29.84
N ALA A 710 11.90 -46.41 -28.73
CA ALA A 710 12.50 -46.48 -27.40
C ALA A 710 11.51 -47.10 -26.41
N THR A 711 12.02 -47.47 -25.21
CA THR A 711 11.14 -47.92 -24.13
C THR A 711 10.20 -46.77 -23.70
N TRP A 712 9.07 -47.11 -23.10
CA TRP A 712 8.14 -46.08 -22.63
C TRP A 712 8.77 -45.20 -21.54
N ILE A 713 9.67 -45.77 -20.70
CA ILE A 713 10.41 -45.07 -19.68
C ILE A 713 11.31 -43.99 -20.31
N ASP A 714 12.05 -44.35 -21.39
CA ASP A 714 12.90 -43.38 -22.09
C ASP A 714 12.09 -42.27 -22.73
N LYS A 715 10.90 -42.60 -23.27
CA LYS A 715 9.97 -41.58 -23.80
C LYS A 715 9.49 -40.64 -22.70
N CYS A 716 9.05 -41.17 -21.57
CA CYS A 716 8.63 -40.34 -20.42
C CYS A 716 9.77 -39.45 -19.88
N LEU A 717 10.99 -39.98 -19.77
CA LEU A 717 12.16 -39.21 -19.36
C LEU A 717 12.51 -38.10 -20.35
N LEU A 718 12.37 -38.35 -21.66
CA LEU A 718 12.60 -37.36 -22.71
C LEU A 718 11.52 -36.26 -22.61
N ILE A 719 10.25 -36.64 -22.50
CA ILE A 719 9.12 -35.71 -22.34
C ILE A 719 9.34 -34.78 -21.14
N LEU A 720 9.68 -35.37 -19.99
CA LEU A 720 9.97 -34.56 -18.78
C LEU A 720 11.19 -33.65 -18.94
N ARG A 721 12.26 -34.14 -19.59
CA ARG A 721 13.44 -33.32 -19.88
C ARG A 721 13.12 -32.16 -20.79
N CYS A 722 12.29 -32.34 -21.83
CA CYS A 722 11.89 -31.28 -22.74
C CYS A 722 11.04 -30.22 -22.05
N LEU A 723 10.33 -30.56 -20.98
CA LEU A 723 9.61 -29.59 -20.18
C LEU A 723 10.56 -28.59 -19.50
N PHE A 724 11.63 -29.09 -18.84
CA PHE A 724 12.60 -28.22 -18.18
C PHE A 724 13.52 -27.54 -19.18
N MET A 725 14.06 -28.28 -20.12
CA MET A 725 15.00 -27.82 -21.14
C MET A 725 14.63 -28.43 -22.49
N PRO A 726 14.12 -27.71 -23.49
CA PRO A 726 14.20 -26.24 -23.60
C PRO A 726 13.00 -25.44 -23.02
N ALA A 727 11.81 -26.06 -22.87
CA ALA A 727 10.58 -25.27 -22.77
C ALA A 727 10.56 -24.24 -21.62
N ILE A 728 10.75 -24.65 -20.36
CA ILE A 728 10.73 -23.68 -19.25
C ILE A 728 11.88 -22.67 -19.36
N VAL A 729 13.10 -23.14 -19.59
CA VAL A 729 14.29 -22.27 -19.55
C VAL A 729 14.26 -21.26 -20.70
N GLU A 730 13.92 -21.68 -21.92
CA GLU A 730 13.91 -20.78 -23.07
C GLU A 730 12.75 -19.80 -22.98
N GLU A 731 11.55 -20.22 -22.59
CA GLU A 731 10.42 -19.32 -22.45
C GLU A 731 10.59 -18.32 -21.29
N LEU A 732 11.17 -18.77 -20.17
CA LEU A 732 11.51 -17.88 -19.07
C LEU A 732 12.49 -16.78 -19.50
N PHE A 733 13.53 -17.14 -20.25
CA PHE A 733 14.54 -16.18 -20.69
C PHE A 733 14.02 -15.26 -21.80
N PHE A 734 13.49 -15.83 -22.89
CA PHE A 734 13.14 -15.04 -24.09
C PHE A 734 11.79 -14.33 -23.96
N ARG A 735 10.84 -14.81 -23.15
CA ARG A 735 9.53 -14.17 -22.97
C ARG A 735 9.44 -13.42 -21.67
N VAL A 736 9.69 -14.08 -20.56
CA VAL A 736 9.46 -13.44 -19.25
C VAL A 736 10.53 -12.38 -18.93
N PHE A 737 11.81 -12.68 -19.16
CA PHE A 737 12.87 -11.70 -18.81
C PHE A 737 12.98 -10.57 -19.83
N LEU A 738 12.89 -10.88 -21.11
CA LEU A 738 13.14 -9.89 -22.17
C LEU A 738 11.90 -9.11 -22.59
N LEU A 739 10.72 -9.73 -22.63
CA LEU A 739 9.50 -9.02 -23.00
C LEU A 739 8.85 -8.31 -21.82
N PRO A 740 8.36 -7.07 -21.98
CA PRO A 740 7.46 -6.47 -21.02
C PRO A 740 6.20 -7.34 -20.89
N HIS A 741 5.79 -7.59 -19.64
CA HIS A 741 4.55 -8.32 -19.38
C HIS A 741 3.35 -7.51 -19.89
N PRO A 742 2.25 -8.14 -20.38
CA PRO A 742 1.07 -7.41 -20.87
C PRO A 742 0.52 -6.32 -19.94
N ILE A 743 0.67 -6.50 -18.62
CA ILE A 743 0.29 -5.49 -17.63
C ILE A 743 1.15 -4.22 -17.69
N GLU A 744 2.40 -4.33 -18.16
CA GLU A 744 3.36 -3.22 -18.29
C GLU A 744 3.19 -2.43 -19.60
N ILE A 745 2.33 -2.90 -20.54
CA ILE A 745 2.20 -2.29 -21.85
C ILE A 745 1.50 -0.93 -21.73
N THR A 746 2.25 0.13 -21.98
CA THR A 746 1.74 1.49 -22.15
C THR A 746 1.81 1.93 -23.61
N ASN A 747 2.79 1.39 -24.36
CA ASN A 747 3.03 1.71 -25.75
C ASN A 747 3.25 0.42 -26.55
N TYR A 748 2.31 0.13 -27.46
CA TYR A 748 2.37 -1.06 -28.31
C TYR A 748 3.57 -1.07 -29.25
N PHE A 749 4.04 0.08 -29.71
CA PHE A 749 5.22 0.15 -30.58
C PHE A 749 6.48 -0.31 -29.83
N HIS A 750 6.69 0.15 -28.62
CA HIS A 750 7.81 -0.30 -27.79
C HIS A 750 7.73 -1.80 -27.51
N TRP A 751 6.54 -2.31 -27.24
CA TRP A 751 6.36 -3.74 -27.01
C TRP A 751 6.71 -4.59 -28.24
N VAL A 752 6.28 -4.15 -29.45
CA VAL A 752 6.62 -4.82 -30.72
C VAL A 752 8.12 -4.81 -30.96
N LEU A 753 8.81 -3.72 -30.63
CA LEU A 753 10.27 -3.62 -30.74
C LEU A 753 10.98 -4.64 -29.84
N TRP A 754 10.54 -4.75 -28.57
CA TRP A 754 11.04 -5.77 -27.64
C TRP A 754 10.70 -7.20 -28.13
N GLY A 755 9.52 -7.40 -28.68
CA GLY A 755 9.11 -8.67 -29.30
C GLY A 755 10.02 -9.06 -30.45
N PHE A 756 10.35 -8.14 -31.34
CA PHE A 756 11.29 -8.37 -32.42
C PHE A 756 12.70 -8.67 -31.94
N LEU A 757 13.19 -7.94 -30.94
CA LEU A 757 14.51 -8.19 -30.35
C LEU A 757 14.58 -9.57 -29.69
N SER A 758 13.59 -9.92 -28.88
CA SER A 758 13.50 -11.22 -28.22
C SER A 758 13.44 -12.37 -29.22
N LEU A 759 12.61 -12.25 -30.27
CA LEU A 759 12.51 -13.23 -31.35
C LEU A 759 13.82 -13.40 -32.10
N SER A 760 14.50 -12.30 -32.43
CA SER A 760 15.80 -12.33 -33.10
C SER A 760 16.85 -13.05 -32.26
N LEU A 761 16.91 -12.76 -30.96
CA LEU A 761 17.81 -13.43 -30.04
C LEU A 761 17.45 -14.93 -29.88
N PHE A 762 16.18 -15.27 -29.83
CA PHE A 762 15.72 -16.67 -29.80
C PHE A 762 16.15 -17.46 -31.02
N ILE A 763 16.02 -16.89 -32.22
CA ILE A 763 16.43 -17.53 -33.46
C ILE A 763 17.95 -17.72 -33.49
N LEU A 764 18.71 -16.67 -33.18
CA LEU A 764 20.18 -16.69 -33.17
C LEU A 764 20.76 -17.60 -32.10
N TYR A 765 20.03 -17.81 -31.00
CA TYR A 765 20.44 -18.70 -29.93
C TYR A 765 20.61 -20.16 -30.40
N HIS A 766 19.76 -20.65 -31.29
CA HIS A 766 19.83 -22.08 -31.76
C HIS A 766 21.16 -22.43 -32.40
N PRO A 767 21.66 -21.73 -33.46
CA PRO A 767 22.97 -22.04 -34.02
C PRO A 767 24.11 -21.79 -33.03
N LEU A 768 24.00 -20.79 -32.17
CA LEU A 768 24.97 -20.51 -31.12
C LEU A 768 24.99 -21.69 -30.10
N ASN A 769 23.84 -22.16 -29.69
CA ASN A 769 23.67 -23.30 -28.78
C ASN A 769 24.30 -24.57 -29.35
N ALA A 770 24.10 -24.84 -30.67
CA ALA A 770 24.74 -25.99 -31.35
C ALA A 770 26.26 -25.88 -31.37
N LYS A 771 26.82 -24.67 -31.46
CA LYS A 771 28.27 -24.44 -31.42
C LYS A 771 28.87 -24.54 -30.02
N THR A 772 28.09 -24.21 -28.99
CA THR A 772 28.62 -24.05 -27.63
C THR A 772 28.17 -25.16 -26.66
N PHE A 773 26.90 -25.24 -26.33
CA PHE A 773 26.37 -26.05 -25.24
C PHE A 773 25.76 -27.36 -25.72
N PHE A 774 25.10 -27.39 -26.87
CA PHE A 774 24.37 -28.57 -27.37
C PHE A 774 24.90 -29.02 -28.73
N LYS A 775 26.09 -29.58 -28.74
CA LYS A 775 26.79 -30.03 -29.97
C LYS A 775 25.97 -31.00 -30.83
N ALA A 776 25.05 -31.80 -30.24
CA ALA A 776 24.14 -32.67 -30.96
C ALA A 776 23.15 -31.92 -31.86
N GLY A 777 22.99 -30.62 -31.68
CA GLY A 777 22.20 -29.78 -32.56
C GLY A 777 22.83 -29.47 -33.91
N PHE A 778 24.15 -29.69 -34.09
CA PHE A 778 24.82 -29.55 -35.38
C PHE A 778 24.63 -30.82 -36.24
N PRO A 779 24.33 -30.72 -37.55
CA PRO A 779 24.09 -29.49 -38.33
C PRO A 779 22.63 -29.01 -38.32
N THR A 780 21.73 -29.70 -37.61
CA THR A 780 20.28 -29.52 -37.69
C THR A 780 19.88 -28.07 -37.36
N PHE A 781 20.48 -27.43 -36.32
CA PHE A 781 20.14 -26.07 -35.91
C PHE A 781 20.67 -24.97 -36.87
N TYR A 782 21.47 -25.35 -37.87
CA TYR A 782 21.87 -24.45 -38.94
C TYR A 782 21.02 -24.66 -40.21
N HIS A 783 20.15 -25.69 -40.23
CA HIS A 783 19.32 -25.96 -41.37
C HIS A 783 18.23 -24.87 -41.56
N PRO A 784 18.10 -24.29 -42.75
CA PRO A 784 17.17 -23.15 -42.95
C PRO A 784 15.72 -23.47 -42.58
N VAL A 785 15.24 -24.66 -42.87
CA VAL A 785 13.89 -25.12 -42.52
C VAL A 785 13.71 -25.22 -40.98
N PHE A 786 14.73 -25.73 -40.30
CA PHE A 786 14.70 -25.72 -38.83
C PHE A 786 14.61 -24.30 -38.24
N MET A 787 15.47 -23.41 -38.74
CA MET A 787 15.48 -22.00 -38.33
C MET A 787 14.13 -21.29 -38.59
N SER A 788 13.51 -21.61 -39.75
CA SER A 788 12.17 -21.09 -40.06
C SER A 788 11.09 -21.63 -39.15
N LEU A 789 11.14 -22.94 -38.81
CA LEU A 789 10.21 -23.55 -37.87
C LEU A 789 10.42 -23.04 -36.44
N ALA A 790 11.66 -22.84 -36.02
CA ALA A 790 11.99 -22.23 -34.73
C ALA A 790 11.52 -20.77 -34.68
N ALA A 791 11.69 -20.00 -35.77
CA ALA A 791 11.15 -18.63 -35.86
C ALA A 791 9.63 -18.62 -35.74
N LEU A 792 8.93 -19.53 -36.43
CA LEU A 792 7.48 -19.66 -36.37
C LEU A 792 7.03 -20.00 -34.93
N LEU A 793 7.73 -20.93 -34.24
CA LEU A 793 7.46 -21.25 -32.84
C LEU A 793 7.67 -20.04 -31.93
N GLY A 794 8.77 -19.31 -32.16
CA GLY A 794 9.07 -18.09 -31.44
C GLY A 794 7.99 -17.01 -31.58
N ILE A 795 7.49 -16.82 -32.82
CA ILE A 795 6.35 -15.90 -33.11
C ILE A 795 5.09 -16.37 -32.35
N THR A 796 4.78 -17.68 -32.45
CA THR A 796 3.61 -18.27 -31.82
C THR A 796 3.63 -18.07 -30.29
N CYS A 797 4.76 -18.36 -29.65
CA CYS A 797 4.93 -18.15 -28.20
C CYS A 797 4.89 -16.65 -27.84
N THR A 798 5.45 -15.76 -28.68
CA THR A 798 5.43 -14.31 -28.44
C THR A 798 3.98 -13.77 -28.47
N ILE A 799 3.18 -14.19 -29.47
CA ILE A 799 1.77 -13.81 -29.57
C ILE A 799 0.96 -14.39 -28.39
N ALA A 800 1.16 -15.67 -28.06
CA ALA A 800 0.51 -16.29 -26.94
C ALA A 800 0.82 -15.59 -25.60
N TYR A 801 2.07 -15.17 -25.40
CA TYR A 801 2.49 -14.39 -24.24
C TYR A 801 1.84 -12.99 -24.21
N ALA A 802 1.76 -12.33 -25.36
CA ALA A 802 1.09 -11.03 -25.47
C ALA A 802 -0.40 -11.09 -25.09
N LEU A 803 -1.06 -12.18 -25.44
CA LEU A 803 -2.48 -12.37 -25.18
C LEU A 803 -2.78 -12.79 -23.74
N THR A 804 -1.90 -13.60 -23.13
CA THR A 804 -2.19 -14.25 -21.84
C THR A 804 -1.29 -13.78 -20.69
N GLY A 805 -0.08 -13.32 -20.97
CA GLY A 805 0.94 -13.03 -19.97
C GLY A 805 1.44 -14.27 -19.20
N SER A 806 0.97 -15.48 -19.54
CA SER A 806 1.24 -16.69 -18.78
C SER A 806 2.44 -17.47 -19.27
N LEU A 807 3.43 -17.71 -18.39
CA LEU A 807 4.54 -18.62 -18.63
C LEU A 807 4.04 -20.05 -18.87
N GLY A 808 3.02 -20.50 -18.14
CA GLY A 808 2.45 -21.85 -18.30
C GLY A 808 1.91 -22.11 -19.70
N VAL A 809 1.26 -21.11 -20.30
CA VAL A 809 0.73 -21.18 -21.67
C VAL A 809 1.85 -21.36 -22.69
N VAL A 810 2.88 -20.50 -22.67
CA VAL A 810 3.96 -20.54 -23.66
C VAL A 810 4.85 -21.78 -23.50
N VAL A 811 5.09 -22.19 -22.26
CA VAL A 811 5.82 -23.43 -21.95
C VAL A 811 5.08 -24.65 -22.51
N LEU A 812 3.76 -24.71 -22.36
CA LEU A 812 2.98 -25.85 -22.87
C LEU A 812 3.02 -25.91 -24.39
N ILE A 813 2.86 -24.78 -25.09
CA ILE A 813 2.97 -24.72 -26.55
C ILE A 813 4.35 -25.20 -27.01
N HIS A 814 5.41 -24.62 -26.47
CA HIS A 814 6.78 -24.97 -26.81
C HIS A 814 7.08 -26.46 -26.55
N TRP A 815 6.71 -26.93 -25.38
CA TRP A 815 6.91 -28.31 -24.93
C TRP A 815 6.24 -29.32 -25.85
N ILE A 816 4.96 -29.14 -26.18
CA ILE A 816 4.22 -30.04 -27.07
C ILE A 816 4.88 -30.10 -28.44
N VAL A 817 5.23 -28.94 -29.03
CA VAL A 817 5.87 -28.85 -30.34
C VAL A 817 7.20 -29.64 -30.37
N VAL A 818 8.05 -29.41 -29.36
CA VAL A 818 9.37 -30.10 -29.29
C VAL A 818 9.21 -31.59 -29.06
N VAL A 819 8.31 -32.00 -28.16
CA VAL A 819 8.06 -33.44 -27.89
C VAL A 819 7.54 -34.14 -29.14
N VAL A 820 6.56 -33.59 -29.85
CA VAL A 820 6.01 -34.13 -31.09
C VAL A 820 7.09 -34.22 -32.19
N TRP A 821 7.89 -33.17 -32.34
CA TRP A 821 8.97 -33.18 -33.29
C TRP A 821 10.00 -34.27 -32.99
N LEU A 822 10.42 -34.41 -31.75
CA LEU A 822 11.42 -35.40 -31.35
C LEU A 822 10.91 -36.81 -31.44
N ILE A 823 9.72 -37.13 -30.94
CA ILE A 823 9.22 -38.49 -30.79
C ILE A 823 8.55 -39.00 -32.08
N ILE A 824 7.82 -38.15 -32.83
CA ILE A 824 6.94 -38.53 -33.93
C ILE A 824 7.49 -38.13 -35.29
N LEU A 825 8.07 -36.91 -35.37
CA LEU A 825 8.43 -36.29 -36.65
C LEU A 825 9.92 -36.36 -37.00
N GLY A 826 10.63 -37.37 -36.43
CA GLY A 826 11.99 -37.73 -36.82
C GLY A 826 13.09 -36.83 -36.21
N GLY A 827 12.76 -35.98 -35.22
CA GLY A 827 13.72 -35.06 -34.61
C GLY A 827 14.93 -35.71 -33.96
N ILE A 828 14.73 -36.84 -33.25
CA ILE A 828 15.81 -37.63 -32.64
C ILE A 828 16.80 -38.18 -33.68
N ALA A 829 16.32 -38.64 -34.82
CA ALA A 829 17.18 -39.13 -35.88
C ALA A 829 18.07 -38.02 -36.49
N LYS A 830 17.60 -36.78 -36.48
CA LYS A 830 18.33 -35.61 -37.02
C LYS A 830 19.34 -35.00 -36.04
N LEU A 831 19.18 -35.26 -34.75
CA LEU A 831 20.06 -34.69 -33.71
C LEU A 831 21.26 -35.59 -33.34
N GLU A 832 21.61 -36.62 -34.13
CA GLU A 832 22.70 -37.61 -33.87
C GLU A 832 22.69 -38.19 -32.44
N ILE A 833 21.53 -38.22 -31.80
CA ILE A 833 21.36 -38.79 -30.45
C ILE A 833 21.46 -40.32 -30.50
N LYS A 834 21.48 -40.91 -31.68
CA LYS A 834 21.49 -42.36 -31.93
C LYS A 834 22.68 -43.14 -31.34
N ASN A 835 23.81 -42.51 -31.09
CA ASN A 835 25.05 -43.25 -30.72
C ASN A 835 25.40 -43.19 -29.22
N GLN A 836 24.52 -42.70 -28.36
CA GLN A 836 24.76 -42.70 -26.92
C GLN A 836 23.94 -43.83 -26.27
N LYS A 837 24.52 -45.05 -26.20
CA LYS A 837 23.99 -46.13 -25.37
C LYS A 837 23.84 -45.64 -23.93
N PHE A 838 22.64 -45.80 -23.38
CA PHE A 838 22.39 -45.66 -21.95
C PHE A 838 23.25 -46.67 -21.19
N PRO A 839 24.05 -46.32 -20.20
CA PRO A 839 24.74 -47.31 -19.42
C PRO A 839 23.71 -48.16 -18.69
N ASN A 840 23.76 -49.50 -18.92
CA ASN A 840 23.04 -50.48 -18.12
C ASN A 840 23.35 -50.19 -16.65
N THR A 841 22.39 -49.68 -15.91
CA THR A 841 22.38 -49.75 -14.47
C THR A 841 22.24 -51.22 -14.10
N LYS A 842 23.36 -51.89 -13.84
CA LYS A 842 23.35 -53.07 -12.98
C LYS A 842 22.97 -52.60 -11.58
N VAL A 843 21.97 -53.26 -11.05
CA VAL A 843 21.40 -53.16 -9.70
C VAL A 843 22.49 -53.13 -8.61
#